data_7bef01da5027c5a2b61dd139471fc8d2
#
_entry.id   7bef01da5027c5a2b61dd139471fc8d2
#
_cell.length_a   1.000
_cell.length_b   1.000
_cell.length_c   1.000
_cell.angle_alpha   90.00
_cell.angle_beta   90.00
_cell.angle_gamma   90.00
#
_symmetry.space_group_name_H-M   'P 1'
#
loop_
_entity.id
_entity.type
_entity.pdbx_description
1 polymer ?
#
loop_
_entity_poly.entity_id
_entity_poly.type
_entity_poly.pdbx_seq_one_letter_code
_entity_poly.pdbx_strand_id
1 'polypeptide(L)'
;MFFEGEVSNKKGSGSERFVWECVKAEFQSRVAFGFLNFPMFRDSHQGRKEIDILLVDKGFGVTVIEVKGISIKQIKHITGGVWHCEGADGPFKISPYTQAEEQLDMLCNDIEKEPLLFRSFSKRVVIALPYITRDQWEGSGYSSLLNSPPVLLKEDFMEQGWAQRLESMYLVKAKQDMNERHWDRLNRYFGIDKMGQDDKGFLVEEQDNFFSYTFLMKDDTDFYRQMPRIISALEKGKKVYLFTGFDLPVSFREDNHEYIKNFQLQHFVSRGFTSSGMIGPYIDGKIERNFLVDVLARWFPDFNPGQYETVHADPEEDLKIMAGAGTGKTHVMIDRIMYLLETADITPKDIVMITFTNSSTDEMRERLLDKMLTMFELTEDSKYLRLLEEVKDMQISTIHAYSKSILTRLAHEIGFGRDVRISSFIMRKKVIVEALADEFFTVRPLKPLIDLGLSHYEAVDLMIKYWDEMEKKGLTREEIESLDWGSVADEGHVMLQDLFRYVFAQCEARLDAVKRTENTIDMGDMIRKLRIFTTGGAVNQLLPNKYLFVDEFQDSDNTQIELVATLRNELNYRLFVVGDVKQSIYRFRGADYTSFERLDSLVASPLRSLSLNQNYRTSASLLDKMGRMFAAWGGHPEKLLPYTDLDRLVGVESTGMTDQELVIDKVKREDLDRKIIENVEQALAEVRRLPAKENRKVALIVRTNRHAKDVARICEEAGLAVTQNLDGTFFKSDAVRHFKMLLDALLYPHEMKNAIGLLESPYFAYEIPSRTLVGFQGDSERLDTFIRSHIGNDLSGYVRDLRLSPVLSVIQKVITEKGLRDNILPYYLHREAESTVAEMRAAQYGLNLSHLMNMLQQRFDASTGTLWAIHQWLSLQIRVNRSENEPMVDEVPDRIEVTTVHRSKGLEYHTVIMPKMNYCFKVNRTGFYIEEDKGIQSEGRKVGWKLKHTTNSHLKTLESSEGVESKREETRLLYVSMTRAKRRLVVLLPKKFETDSWAGLVDIAMKGVLHED
;
A
#
# COMPACT_ATOMS: atom_id res chain seq x y z
N MET A 1 1.74 -36.88 12.52
CA MET A 1 2.74 -36.82 11.43
C MET A 1 3.99 -36.13 11.96
N PHE A 2 5.19 -36.66 11.65
CA PHE A 2 6.44 -36.18 12.23
C PHE A 2 7.49 -36.06 11.12
N PHE A 3 8.11 -34.83 11.03
CA PHE A 3 9.00 -34.47 9.94
C PHE A 3 10.41 -34.19 10.44
N GLU A 4 11.42 -34.64 9.72
CA GLU A 4 12.82 -34.45 10.06
C GLU A 4 13.49 -33.50 9.08
N GLY A 5 13.97 -32.35 9.57
CA GLY A 5 14.80 -31.44 8.80
C GLY A 5 16.22 -31.99 8.61
N GLU A 6 17.04 -31.34 7.79
CA GLU A 6 18.43 -31.70 7.60
C GLU A 6 19.21 -31.68 8.94
N VAL A 7 19.71 -32.82 9.35
CA VAL A 7 20.51 -32.93 10.56
C VAL A 7 21.90 -32.37 10.29
N SER A 8 22.19 -31.19 10.84
CA SER A 8 23.54 -30.66 10.79
C SER A 8 24.49 -31.55 11.62
N ASN A 9 25.68 -31.87 11.10
CA ASN A 9 26.75 -32.65 11.81
C ASN A 9 27.36 -31.87 13.01
N LYS A 10 26.55 -31.11 13.78
CA LYS A 10 26.98 -30.37 14.96
C LYS A 10 27.04 -31.26 16.22
N LYS A 11 28.00 -30.99 17.13
CA LYS A 11 28.05 -31.58 18.47
C LYS A 11 26.69 -31.29 19.18
N GLY A 12 25.87 -32.32 19.42
CA GLY A 12 24.58 -32.23 20.08
C GLY A 12 23.46 -33.02 19.38
N SER A 13 23.58 -33.31 18.11
CA SER A 13 22.59 -34.01 17.29
C SER A 13 22.13 -35.39 17.84
N GLY A 14 22.92 -36.05 18.65
CA GLY A 14 22.54 -37.33 19.29
C GLY A 14 21.47 -37.18 20.36
N SER A 15 21.50 -36.12 21.17
CA SER A 15 20.51 -35.83 22.22
C SER A 15 19.18 -35.35 21.65
N GLU A 16 19.24 -34.53 20.61
CA GLU A 16 18.07 -34.05 19.89
C GLU A 16 17.33 -35.22 19.23
N ARG A 17 18.06 -36.08 18.55
CA ARG A 17 17.49 -37.26 17.91
C ARG A 17 16.90 -38.27 18.92
N PHE A 18 17.53 -38.46 20.07
CA PHE A 18 16.97 -39.28 21.14
C PHE A 18 15.64 -38.75 21.66
N VAL A 19 15.59 -37.47 21.99
CA VAL A 19 14.35 -36.81 22.45
C VAL A 19 13.28 -36.85 21.38
N TRP A 20 13.66 -36.65 20.13
CA TRP A 20 12.75 -36.71 18.96
C TRP A 20 12.09 -38.08 18.83
N GLU A 21 12.84 -39.16 18.95
CA GLU A 21 12.27 -40.52 18.92
C GLU A 21 11.28 -40.75 20.08
N CYS A 22 11.57 -40.21 21.27
CA CYS A 22 10.65 -40.28 22.40
C CYS A 22 9.37 -39.45 22.16
N VAL A 23 9.47 -38.26 21.53
CA VAL A 23 8.34 -37.44 21.15
C VAL A 23 7.47 -38.17 20.11
N LYS A 24 8.07 -38.75 19.08
CA LYS A 24 7.34 -39.54 18.08
C LYS A 24 6.57 -40.69 18.73
N ALA A 25 7.23 -41.47 19.58
CA ALA A 25 6.62 -42.62 20.24
C ALA A 25 5.42 -42.21 21.13
N GLU A 26 5.55 -41.14 21.90
CA GLU A 26 4.54 -40.67 22.83
C GLU A 26 3.31 -40.03 22.10
N PHE A 27 3.55 -39.29 21.04
CA PHE A 27 2.50 -38.55 20.33
C PHE A 27 1.94 -39.26 19.09
N GLN A 28 2.43 -40.47 18.76
CA GLN A 28 1.97 -41.23 17.59
C GLN A 28 0.48 -41.56 17.62
N SER A 29 -0.10 -41.78 18.80
CA SER A 29 -1.53 -42.08 18.99
C SER A 29 -2.41 -40.86 19.13
N ARG A 30 -1.85 -39.65 19.15
CA ARG A 30 -2.56 -38.38 19.36
C ARG A 30 -2.74 -37.64 18.03
N VAL A 31 -3.68 -36.69 18.05
CA VAL A 31 -3.87 -35.76 16.91
C VAL A 31 -2.79 -34.69 17.02
N ALA A 32 -1.62 -35.02 16.52
CA ALA A 32 -0.42 -34.18 16.63
C ALA A 32 0.46 -34.28 15.40
N PHE A 33 1.30 -33.28 15.21
CA PHE A 33 2.43 -33.29 14.28
C PHE A 33 3.63 -32.59 14.90
N GLY A 34 4.81 -32.84 14.37
CA GLY A 34 6.03 -32.25 14.90
C GLY A 34 7.15 -32.17 13.86
N PHE A 35 8.10 -31.31 14.15
CA PHE A 35 9.29 -31.09 13.32
C PHE A 35 10.54 -31.16 14.18
N LEU A 36 11.54 -31.85 13.68
CA LEU A 36 12.91 -31.84 14.18
C LEU A 36 13.69 -30.79 13.38
N ASN A 37 14.40 -29.89 14.05
CA ASN A 37 15.18 -28.80 13.45
C ASN A 37 14.33 -27.89 12.56
N PHE A 38 13.24 -27.35 13.14
CA PHE A 38 12.35 -26.47 12.42
C PHE A 38 13.04 -25.13 12.10
N PRO A 39 13.21 -24.75 10.80
CA PRO A 39 13.94 -23.54 10.44
C PRO A 39 13.11 -22.28 10.74
N MET A 40 13.73 -21.33 11.44
CA MET A 40 13.19 -19.99 11.66
C MET A 40 13.92 -18.98 10.78
N PHE A 41 13.21 -18.34 9.87
CA PHE A 41 13.77 -17.29 9.02
C PHE A 41 13.67 -15.93 9.73
N ARG A 42 14.78 -15.22 9.83
CA ARG A 42 14.83 -13.84 10.31
C ARG A 42 15.31 -12.92 9.19
N ASP A 43 14.73 -11.72 9.13
CA ASP A 43 15.30 -10.62 8.36
C ASP A 43 16.71 -10.28 8.84
N SER A 44 17.64 -10.30 7.88
CA SER A 44 18.99 -9.73 7.85
C SER A 44 19.89 -9.78 9.09
N HIS A 45 21.04 -10.38 8.93
CA HIS A 45 22.33 -10.23 9.65
C HIS A 45 22.65 -11.08 10.87
N GLN A 46 21.77 -11.95 11.36
CA GLN A 46 22.17 -12.96 12.37
C GLN A 46 21.69 -14.34 11.92
N GLY A 47 22.64 -15.27 11.78
CA GLY A 47 22.50 -16.60 11.22
C GLY A 47 21.20 -17.36 11.50
N ARG A 48 20.92 -18.35 10.65
CA ARG A 48 19.81 -19.30 10.70
C ARG A 48 19.58 -19.78 12.13
N LYS A 49 18.46 -19.44 12.75
CA LYS A 49 18.03 -20.02 14.04
C LYS A 49 17.08 -21.18 13.73
N GLU A 50 17.26 -22.28 14.43
CA GLU A 50 16.46 -23.50 14.28
C GLU A 50 15.83 -23.80 15.63
N ILE A 51 14.55 -24.22 15.66
CA ILE A 51 13.90 -24.79 16.84
C ILE A 51 14.30 -26.28 16.88
N ASP A 52 14.89 -26.73 17.97
CA ASP A 52 15.34 -28.13 18.12
C ASP A 52 14.18 -29.09 17.85
N ILE A 53 13.06 -28.96 18.57
CA ILE A 53 11.85 -29.76 18.33
C ILE A 53 10.61 -28.83 18.46
N LEU A 54 9.83 -28.76 17.40
CA LEU A 54 8.52 -28.13 17.39
C LEU A 54 7.43 -29.18 17.40
N LEU A 55 6.56 -29.17 18.41
CA LEU A 55 5.42 -30.07 18.52
C LEU A 55 4.11 -29.28 18.51
N VAL A 56 3.17 -29.70 17.70
CA VAL A 56 1.82 -29.15 17.64
C VAL A 56 0.82 -30.27 17.88
N ASP A 57 0.06 -30.16 18.97
CA ASP A 57 -0.93 -31.16 19.38
C ASP A 57 -2.28 -30.47 19.59
N LYS A 58 -3.35 -31.09 19.14
CA LYS A 58 -4.70 -30.50 19.21
C LYS A 58 -5.16 -30.19 20.65
N GLY A 59 -4.73 -30.98 21.63
CA GLY A 59 -5.05 -30.76 23.04
C GLY A 59 -4.06 -29.82 23.73
N PHE A 60 -2.79 -29.86 23.37
CA PHE A 60 -1.73 -29.08 24.02
C PHE A 60 -1.42 -27.75 23.32
N GLY A 61 -1.73 -27.59 22.03
CA GLY A 61 -1.36 -26.41 21.25
C GLY A 61 0.08 -26.48 20.72
N VAL A 62 0.78 -25.38 20.71
CA VAL A 62 2.14 -25.24 20.17
C VAL A 62 3.16 -25.33 21.28
N THR A 63 4.10 -26.26 21.14
CA THR A 63 5.15 -26.55 22.13
C THR A 63 6.53 -26.52 21.46
N VAL A 64 7.42 -25.70 22.00
CA VAL A 64 8.84 -25.68 21.64
C VAL A 64 9.59 -26.46 22.71
N ILE A 65 10.37 -27.47 22.29
CA ILE A 65 11.23 -28.27 23.17
C ILE A 65 12.67 -28.00 22.76
N GLU A 66 13.37 -27.31 23.63
CA GLU A 66 14.81 -27.03 23.48
C GLU A 66 15.63 -28.15 24.15
N VAL A 67 16.48 -28.80 23.39
CA VAL A 67 17.23 -29.96 23.86
C VAL A 67 18.63 -29.57 24.25
N LYS A 68 19.06 -29.95 25.46
CA LYS A 68 20.41 -29.73 25.92
C LYS A 68 21.07 -31.03 26.35
N GLY A 69 22.02 -31.47 25.53
CA GLY A 69 22.81 -32.69 25.77
C GLY A 69 23.94 -32.50 26.81
N ILE A 70 23.64 -31.86 27.95
CA ILE A 70 24.60 -31.59 29.03
C ILE A 70 24.33 -32.47 30.24
N SER A 71 25.37 -32.73 31.04
CA SER A 71 25.28 -33.44 32.32
C SER A 71 25.18 -32.49 33.49
N ILE A 72 24.63 -32.92 34.63
CA ILE A 72 24.49 -32.08 35.82
C ILE A 72 25.83 -31.50 36.32
N LYS A 73 26.94 -32.22 36.13
CA LYS A 73 28.27 -31.76 36.53
C LYS A 73 28.77 -30.55 35.70
N GLN A 74 28.25 -30.39 34.52
CA GLN A 74 28.61 -29.26 33.66
C GLN A 74 27.89 -27.98 34.04
N ILE A 75 26.74 -28.05 34.71
CA ILE A 75 25.99 -26.87 35.20
C ILE A 75 26.60 -26.47 36.55
N LYS A 76 27.24 -25.31 36.64
CA LYS A 76 27.85 -24.78 37.86
C LYS A 76 26.86 -23.99 38.71
N HIS A 77 26.09 -23.12 38.09
CA HIS A 77 24.98 -22.35 38.71
C HIS A 77 24.06 -21.78 37.67
N ILE A 78 22.83 -21.48 38.06
CA ILE A 78 21.80 -20.84 37.27
C ILE A 78 21.43 -19.53 37.95
N THR A 79 21.51 -18.42 37.24
CA THR A 79 21.20 -17.06 37.76
C THR A 79 20.39 -16.28 36.76
N GLY A 80 19.17 -15.89 37.11
CA GLY A 80 18.31 -15.06 36.27
C GLY A 80 18.00 -15.67 34.87
N GLY A 81 17.87 -17.01 34.80
CA GLY A 81 17.62 -17.70 33.51
C GLY A 81 18.88 -18.02 32.70
N VAL A 82 20.04 -17.47 33.07
CA VAL A 82 21.35 -17.81 32.47
C VAL A 82 22.03 -18.97 33.19
N TRP A 83 22.37 -20.00 32.44
CA TRP A 83 23.07 -21.16 32.95
C TRP A 83 24.57 -21.01 32.70
N HIS A 84 25.33 -21.02 33.76
CA HIS A 84 26.79 -21.00 33.73
C HIS A 84 27.29 -22.45 33.71
N CYS A 85 27.84 -22.85 32.61
CA CYS A 85 28.29 -24.22 32.35
C CYS A 85 29.81 -24.28 32.15
N GLU A 86 30.39 -25.48 32.37
CA GLU A 86 31.77 -25.79 32.09
C GLU A 86 31.85 -27.01 31.19
N GLY A 87 32.41 -26.84 30.00
CA GLY A 87 32.63 -27.88 29.02
C GLY A 87 34.09 -28.27 28.87
N ALA A 88 34.40 -29.17 27.93
CA ALA A 88 35.78 -29.56 27.64
C ALA A 88 36.63 -28.41 27.10
N ASP A 89 35.98 -27.40 26.46
CA ASP A 89 36.62 -26.26 25.83
C ASP A 89 36.62 -25.02 26.75
N GLY A 90 36.23 -25.17 28.06
CA GLY A 90 36.18 -24.10 29.05
C GLY A 90 34.77 -23.68 29.47
N PRO A 91 34.64 -22.60 30.28
CA PRO A 91 33.37 -22.12 30.76
C PRO A 91 32.58 -21.43 29.65
N PHE A 92 31.25 -21.68 29.56
CA PHE A 92 30.34 -21.07 28.63
C PHE A 92 29.00 -20.75 29.30
N LYS A 93 28.22 -19.86 28.68
CA LYS A 93 26.90 -19.44 29.15
C LYS A 93 25.83 -19.77 28.14
N ILE A 94 24.69 -20.28 28.60
CA ILE A 94 23.51 -20.54 27.77
C ILE A 94 22.25 -20.00 28.48
N SER A 95 21.23 -19.69 27.72
CA SER A 95 19.92 -19.30 28.24
C SER A 95 18.84 -20.07 27.48
N PRO A 96 18.76 -21.43 27.72
CA PRO A 96 17.95 -22.30 26.88
C PRO A 96 16.45 -21.95 26.95
N TYR A 97 15.95 -21.59 28.10
CA TYR A 97 14.53 -21.21 28.23
C TYR A 97 14.22 -19.90 27.51
N THR A 98 15.01 -18.87 27.71
CA THR A 98 14.82 -17.56 27.03
C THR A 98 14.94 -17.72 25.51
N GLN A 99 15.89 -18.53 25.04
CA GLN A 99 16.04 -18.82 23.62
C GLN A 99 14.78 -19.47 23.04
N ALA A 100 14.24 -20.49 23.70
CA ALA A 100 13.04 -21.20 23.23
C ALA A 100 11.77 -20.35 23.38
N GLU A 101 11.69 -19.49 24.40
CA GLU A 101 10.60 -18.54 24.59
C GLU A 101 10.57 -17.51 23.46
N GLU A 102 11.72 -16.91 23.11
CA GLU A 102 11.83 -16.01 21.98
C GLU A 102 11.42 -16.66 20.66
N GLN A 103 11.84 -17.91 20.45
CA GLN A 103 11.48 -18.68 19.25
C GLN A 103 9.98 -18.96 19.20
N LEU A 104 9.39 -19.39 20.32
CA LEU A 104 7.94 -19.62 20.41
C LEU A 104 7.15 -18.33 20.17
N ASP A 105 7.56 -17.23 20.78
CA ASP A 105 6.87 -15.94 20.61
C ASP A 105 6.94 -15.46 19.17
N MET A 106 8.08 -15.60 18.51
CA MET A 106 8.21 -15.27 17.10
C MET A 106 7.28 -16.10 16.22
N LEU A 107 7.28 -17.43 16.43
CA LEU A 107 6.44 -18.35 15.68
C LEU A 107 4.94 -18.08 15.95
N CYS A 108 4.57 -17.92 17.21
CA CYS A 108 3.17 -17.68 17.57
C CYS A 108 2.66 -16.31 17.13
N ASN A 109 3.51 -15.29 17.13
CA ASN A 109 3.15 -13.98 16.60
C ASN A 109 2.87 -14.05 15.10
N ASP A 110 3.53 -14.92 14.38
CA ASP A 110 3.26 -15.15 12.96
C ASP A 110 1.97 -15.96 12.74
N ILE A 111 1.79 -17.04 13.48
CA ILE A 111 0.56 -17.85 13.45
C ILE A 111 -0.67 -17.00 13.83
N GLU A 112 -0.55 -16.15 14.83
CA GLU A 112 -1.65 -15.31 15.37
C GLU A 112 -1.97 -14.08 14.49
N LYS A 113 -1.24 -13.84 13.42
CA LYS A 113 -1.69 -12.93 12.35
C LYS A 113 -2.96 -13.45 11.67
N GLU A 114 -3.18 -14.74 11.67
CA GLU A 114 -4.41 -15.35 11.22
C GLU A 114 -5.54 -15.13 12.26
N PRO A 115 -6.61 -14.39 11.93
CA PRO A 115 -7.63 -13.98 12.91
C PRO A 115 -8.29 -15.15 13.63
N LEU A 116 -8.47 -16.30 12.95
CA LEU A 116 -9.05 -17.51 13.55
C LEU A 116 -8.11 -18.16 14.56
N LEU A 117 -6.81 -17.94 14.46
CA LEU A 117 -5.82 -18.55 15.32
C LEU A 117 -5.42 -17.65 16.48
N PHE A 118 -5.87 -16.40 16.51
CA PHE A 118 -5.54 -15.46 17.56
C PHE A 118 -6.02 -15.95 18.93
N ARG A 119 -5.07 -16.25 19.84
CA ARG A 119 -5.32 -16.80 21.19
C ARG A 119 -6.16 -18.10 21.22
N SER A 120 -6.16 -18.87 20.15
CA SER A 120 -6.98 -20.08 20.01
C SER A 120 -6.27 -21.35 20.49
N PHE A 121 -4.99 -21.29 20.80
CA PHE A 121 -4.17 -22.43 21.25
C PHE A 121 -3.25 -22.06 22.40
N SER A 122 -2.92 -23.05 23.21
CA SER A 122 -1.96 -22.89 24.32
C SER A 122 -0.54 -22.93 23.80
N LYS A 123 0.36 -22.19 24.49
CA LYS A 123 1.78 -22.04 24.14
C LYS A 123 2.64 -22.65 25.25
N ARG A 124 3.64 -23.42 24.87
CA ARG A 124 4.54 -24.09 25.82
C ARG A 124 5.99 -24.01 25.39
N VAL A 125 6.85 -23.83 26.38
CA VAL A 125 8.30 -23.92 26.24
C VAL A 125 8.78 -24.93 27.28
N VAL A 126 9.56 -25.90 26.84
CA VAL A 126 10.09 -26.94 27.72
C VAL A 126 11.56 -27.20 27.39
N ILE A 127 12.39 -27.40 28.39
CA ILE A 127 13.80 -27.78 28.21
C ILE A 127 13.93 -29.29 28.43
N ALA A 128 14.45 -30.00 27.44
CA ALA A 128 14.74 -31.41 27.53
C ALA A 128 16.19 -31.67 27.95
N LEU A 129 16.37 -32.39 29.04
CA LEU A 129 17.68 -32.75 29.63
C LEU A 129 17.82 -34.28 29.71
N PRO A 130 18.04 -34.98 28.58
CA PRO A 130 17.97 -36.45 28.53
C PRO A 130 19.04 -37.20 29.31
N TYR A 131 20.07 -36.48 29.76
CA TYR A 131 21.18 -37.10 30.54
C TYR A 131 21.19 -36.73 32.02
N ILE A 132 20.22 -35.94 32.50
CA ILE A 132 20.12 -35.53 33.90
C ILE A 132 18.93 -36.23 34.54
N THR A 133 19.15 -36.89 35.68
CA THR A 133 18.11 -37.56 36.44
C THR A 133 17.38 -36.59 37.35
N ARG A 134 16.18 -36.96 37.78
CA ARG A 134 15.36 -36.16 38.69
C ARG A 134 16.07 -35.92 40.02
N ASP A 135 16.66 -36.97 40.60
CA ASP A 135 17.43 -36.87 41.82
C ASP A 135 18.62 -35.92 41.71
N GLN A 136 19.28 -35.94 40.57
CA GLN A 136 20.41 -35.02 40.30
C GLN A 136 19.94 -33.55 40.17
N TRP A 137 18.81 -33.33 39.52
CA TRP A 137 18.26 -31.99 39.34
C TRP A 137 17.75 -31.41 40.67
N GLU A 138 17.00 -32.18 41.45
CA GLU A 138 16.48 -31.80 42.75
C GLU A 138 17.60 -31.65 43.77
N GLY A 139 18.53 -32.59 43.81
CA GLY A 139 19.70 -32.56 44.71
C GLY A 139 20.64 -31.35 44.45
N SER A 140 20.60 -30.76 43.29
CA SER A 140 21.35 -29.54 42.97
C SER A 140 20.60 -28.26 43.35
N GLY A 141 19.36 -28.35 43.83
CA GLY A 141 18.53 -27.23 44.25
C GLY A 141 17.94 -26.41 43.13
N TYR A 142 18.08 -26.85 41.88
CA TYR A 142 17.58 -26.07 40.70
C TYR A 142 16.07 -26.11 40.56
N SER A 143 15.38 -27.11 41.12
CA SER A 143 13.91 -27.19 41.16
C SER A 143 13.28 -26.16 42.10
N SER A 144 14.04 -25.66 43.07
CA SER A 144 13.57 -24.69 44.07
C SER A 144 13.86 -23.23 43.69
N LEU A 145 14.44 -22.98 42.52
CA LEU A 145 14.64 -21.59 42.04
C LEU A 145 13.31 -20.91 41.74
N LEU A 146 13.18 -19.64 42.10
CA LEU A 146 11.98 -18.81 41.86
C LEU A 146 11.53 -18.79 40.41
N ASN A 147 12.47 -18.95 39.48
CA ASN A 147 12.24 -18.99 38.04
C ASN A 147 12.76 -20.32 37.46
N SER A 148 12.49 -21.44 38.11
CA SER A 148 12.87 -22.75 37.58
C SER A 148 12.10 -23.01 36.27
N PRO A 149 12.78 -23.20 35.14
CA PRO A 149 12.08 -23.48 33.90
C PRO A 149 11.45 -24.88 33.94
N PRO A 150 10.36 -25.09 33.18
CA PRO A 150 9.80 -26.44 33.01
C PRO A 150 10.81 -27.33 32.27
N VAL A 151 11.18 -28.42 32.91
CA VAL A 151 12.20 -29.38 32.40
C VAL A 151 11.62 -30.77 32.26
N LEU A 152 12.02 -31.45 31.19
CA LEU A 152 11.86 -32.89 31.02
C LEU A 152 13.22 -33.56 31.30
N LEU A 153 13.24 -34.50 32.22
CA LEU A 153 14.45 -35.15 32.70
C LEU A 153 14.54 -36.59 32.17
N LYS A 154 15.63 -37.26 32.40
CA LYS A 154 15.95 -38.61 31.86
C LYS A 154 14.81 -39.61 32.07
N GLU A 155 14.23 -39.65 33.26
CA GLU A 155 13.15 -40.57 33.62
C GLU A 155 11.88 -40.31 32.80
N ASP A 156 11.59 -39.06 32.48
CA ASP A 156 10.44 -38.69 31.68
C ASP A 156 10.45 -39.34 30.28
N PHE A 157 11.64 -39.52 29.72
CA PHE A 157 11.81 -40.16 28.40
C PHE A 157 11.85 -41.70 28.46
N MET A 158 11.90 -42.26 29.65
CA MET A 158 11.91 -43.72 29.85
C MET A 158 10.53 -44.26 30.25
N GLU A 159 9.63 -43.43 30.70
CA GLU A 159 8.27 -43.76 31.11
C GLU A 159 7.30 -43.44 29.96
N GLN A 160 6.32 -44.33 29.69
CA GLN A 160 5.23 -44.02 28.78
C GLN A 160 4.23 -43.10 29.49
N GLY A 161 3.63 -42.15 28.73
CA GLY A 161 2.61 -41.24 29.28
C GLY A 161 3.17 -39.93 29.83
N TRP A 162 4.42 -39.59 29.53
CA TRP A 162 5.02 -38.34 30.00
C TRP A 162 4.37 -37.07 29.36
N ALA A 163 3.61 -37.22 28.25
CA ALA A 163 2.85 -36.13 27.66
C ALA A 163 1.90 -35.46 28.67
N GLN A 164 1.37 -36.21 29.68
CA GLN A 164 0.50 -35.63 30.71
C GLN A 164 1.21 -34.56 31.54
N ARG A 165 2.55 -34.59 31.67
CA ARG A 165 3.29 -33.53 32.34
C ARG A 165 3.29 -32.21 31.61
N LEU A 166 3.18 -32.25 30.27
CA LEU A 166 3.05 -31.02 29.47
C LEU A 166 1.76 -30.29 29.74
N GLU A 167 0.73 -30.96 30.29
CA GLU A 167 -0.54 -30.31 30.62
C GLU A 167 -0.41 -29.16 31.62
N SER A 168 0.51 -29.28 32.57
CA SER A 168 0.79 -28.26 33.58
C SER A 168 1.85 -27.24 33.16
N MET A 169 2.61 -27.54 32.11
CA MET A 169 3.76 -26.74 31.66
C MET A 169 3.39 -25.74 30.56
N TYR A 170 2.45 -24.84 30.77
CA TYR A 170 2.07 -23.83 29.78
C TYR A 170 2.62 -22.46 30.12
N LEU A 171 3.12 -21.75 29.11
CA LEU A 171 3.51 -20.35 29.20
C LEU A 171 2.26 -19.46 29.09
N VAL A 172 1.41 -19.80 28.13
CA VAL A 172 0.10 -19.13 27.92
C VAL A 172 -0.96 -20.20 27.70
N LYS A 173 -2.03 -20.16 28.51
CA LYS A 173 -3.15 -21.10 28.38
C LYS A 173 -4.25 -20.46 27.52
N ALA A 174 -4.72 -21.18 26.51
CA ALA A 174 -5.86 -20.75 25.72
C ALA A 174 -7.13 -20.68 26.58
N LYS A 175 -8.02 -19.74 26.28
CA LYS A 175 -9.30 -19.60 26.99
C LYS A 175 -10.32 -20.69 26.65
N GLN A 176 -10.19 -21.29 25.49
CA GLN A 176 -11.04 -22.37 24.98
C GLN A 176 -10.18 -23.46 24.37
N ASP A 177 -10.65 -24.68 24.37
CA ASP A 177 -9.97 -25.78 23.68
C ASP A 177 -10.03 -25.58 22.18
N MET A 178 -8.99 -26.02 21.49
CA MET A 178 -8.86 -25.92 20.06
C MET A 178 -9.93 -26.78 19.36
N ASN A 179 -10.82 -26.14 18.59
CA ASN A 179 -11.84 -26.83 17.82
C ASN A 179 -11.28 -27.31 16.45
N GLU A 180 -12.10 -28.07 15.68
CA GLU A 180 -11.71 -28.60 14.38
C GLU A 180 -11.26 -27.51 13.39
N ARG A 181 -11.95 -26.35 13.39
CA ARG A 181 -11.61 -25.24 12.48
C ARG A 181 -10.25 -24.61 12.82
N HIS A 182 -9.94 -24.48 14.12
CA HIS A 182 -8.63 -24.01 14.56
C HIS A 182 -7.52 -25.01 14.18
N TRP A 183 -7.80 -26.31 14.37
CA TRP A 183 -6.88 -27.36 14.01
C TRP A 183 -6.60 -27.44 12.51
N ASP A 184 -7.64 -27.41 11.70
CA ASP A 184 -7.51 -27.36 10.23
C ASP A 184 -6.70 -26.18 9.77
N ARG A 185 -6.88 -25.01 10.42
CA ARG A 185 -6.14 -23.81 10.06
C ARG A 185 -4.66 -23.88 10.46
N LEU A 186 -4.36 -24.45 11.62
CA LEU A 186 -2.98 -24.75 12.02
C LEU A 186 -2.31 -25.75 11.07
N ASN A 187 -3.00 -26.80 10.69
CA ASN A 187 -2.50 -27.76 9.71
C ASN A 187 -2.15 -27.06 8.38
N ARG A 188 -3.01 -26.16 7.91
CA ARG A 188 -2.74 -25.35 6.70
C ARG A 188 -1.54 -24.43 6.87
N TYR A 189 -1.44 -23.76 8.01
CA TYR A 189 -0.31 -22.87 8.30
C TYR A 189 1.03 -23.62 8.20
N PHE A 190 1.10 -24.83 8.78
CA PHE A 190 2.30 -25.67 8.72
C PHE A 190 2.39 -26.51 7.43
N GLY A 191 1.46 -26.39 6.51
CA GLY A 191 1.45 -27.17 5.27
C GLY A 191 1.19 -28.68 5.44
N ILE A 192 0.65 -29.07 6.61
CA ILE A 192 0.41 -30.49 6.94
C ILE A 192 -0.66 -31.12 6.06
N ASP A 193 -1.70 -30.40 5.70
CA ASP A 193 -2.71 -30.83 4.74
C ASP A 193 -2.11 -31.21 3.39
N LYS A 194 -0.94 -30.66 3.11
CA LYS A 194 -0.19 -30.88 1.87
C LYS A 194 0.71 -32.12 1.93
N MET A 195 1.10 -32.58 3.10
CA MET A 195 2.07 -33.65 3.29
C MET A 195 1.46 -35.03 3.59
N GLY A 196 0.13 -35.11 3.77
CA GLY A 196 -0.57 -36.33 4.20
C GLY A 196 -1.51 -36.95 3.21
N GLN A 197 -1.59 -36.46 1.98
CA GLN A 197 -2.37 -37.11 0.92
C GLN A 197 -1.42 -37.60 -0.16
N ASP A 198 -1.24 -38.88 -0.20
CA ASP A 198 -0.78 -39.58 -1.38
C ASP A 198 -1.68 -39.19 -2.56
N ASP A 199 -1.06 -38.71 -3.63
CA ASP A 199 -1.56 -38.63 -5.03
C ASP A 199 -2.94 -38.01 -5.31
N LYS A 200 -3.28 -36.86 -4.73
CA LYS A 200 -4.30 -36.01 -5.36
C LYS A 200 -3.89 -34.54 -5.27
N GLY A 201 -3.57 -34.05 -6.46
CA GLY A 201 -3.03 -32.74 -6.72
C GLY A 201 -3.68 -31.59 -5.94
N PHE A 202 -2.82 -30.69 -5.55
CA PHE A 202 -3.14 -29.42 -4.91
C PHE A 202 -3.98 -28.52 -5.81
N LEU A 203 -5.17 -28.20 -5.33
CA LEU A 203 -5.83 -26.97 -5.72
C LEU A 203 -5.26 -25.83 -4.84
N VAL A 204 -4.24 -25.14 -5.32
CA VAL A 204 -4.00 -23.77 -4.89
C VAL A 204 -5.15 -22.96 -5.46
N GLU A 205 -6.04 -22.50 -4.61
CA GLU A 205 -7.06 -21.52 -4.98
C GLU A 205 -6.39 -20.17 -5.23
N GLU A 206 -5.80 -20.02 -6.38
CA GLU A 206 -5.36 -18.72 -6.88
C GLU A 206 -6.49 -18.12 -7.69
N GLN A 207 -6.84 -16.88 -7.34
CA GLN A 207 -7.78 -16.05 -8.06
C GLN A 207 -7.34 -15.68 -9.48
N ASP A 208 -6.19 -16.13 -9.94
CA ASP A 208 -5.67 -15.89 -11.29
C ASP A 208 -5.98 -17.08 -12.21
N ASN A 209 -7.10 -17.02 -12.90
CA ASN A 209 -7.48 -17.95 -13.96
C ASN A 209 -6.55 -17.90 -15.20
N PHE A 210 -5.52 -17.07 -15.19
CA PHE A 210 -4.66 -16.78 -16.35
C PHE A 210 -3.33 -17.52 -16.37
N PHE A 211 -3.09 -18.45 -15.48
CA PHE A 211 -1.83 -19.14 -15.45
C PHE A 211 -1.80 -20.30 -16.45
N SER A 212 -1.25 -20.02 -17.61
CA SER A 212 -0.92 -21.01 -18.63
C SER A 212 0.59 -21.10 -18.83
N TYR A 213 1.09 -22.31 -19.03
CA TYR A 213 2.48 -22.57 -19.37
C TYR A 213 2.59 -22.98 -20.83
N THR A 214 3.52 -22.38 -21.53
CA THR A 214 3.81 -22.69 -22.93
C THR A 214 5.18 -23.35 -23.02
N PHE A 215 5.23 -24.57 -23.54
CA PHE A 215 6.45 -25.31 -23.78
C PHE A 215 6.68 -25.40 -25.28
N LEU A 216 7.88 -25.06 -25.70
CA LEU A 216 8.33 -25.18 -27.08
C LEU A 216 9.39 -26.26 -27.14
N MET A 217 9.17 -27.23 -27.98
CA MET A 217 10.05 -28.39 -28.07
C MET A 217 10.37 -28.69 -29.52
N LYS A 218 11.65 -28.71 -29.82
CA LYS A 218 12.15 -28.92 -31.16
C LYS A 218 12.15 -30.38 -31.56
N ASP A 219 12.52 -31.24 -30.64
CA ASP A 219 12.70 -32.67 -30.85
C ASP A 219 12.28 -33.47 -29.61
N ASP A 220 12.23 -34.81 -29.78
CA ASP A 220 11.85 -35.76 -28.75
C ASP A 220 12.75 -35.68 -27.49
N THR A 221 14.00 -35.33 -27.63
CA THR A 221 14.95 -35.25 -26.52
C THR A 221 14.58 -34.09 -25.59
N ASP A 222 14.20 -32.94 -26.18
CA ASP A 222 13.72 -31.80 -25.45
C ASP A 222 12.40 -32.10 -24.74
N PHE A 223 11.52 -32.85 -25.38
CA PHE A 223 10.25 -33.28 -24.80
C PHE A 223 10.47 -34.12 -23.54
N TYR A 224 11.30 -35.19 -23.61
CA TYR A 224 11.55 -36.02 -22.46
C TYR A 224 12.24 -35.27 -21.32
N ARG A 225 13.06 -34.29 -21.61
CA ARG A 225 13.70 -33.46 -20.63
C ARG A 225 12.68 -32.51 -19.91
N GLN A 226 11.68 -31.99 -20.61
CA GLN A 226 10.67 -31.09 -20.07
C GLN A 226 9.44 -31.83 -19.50
N MET A 227 9.27 -33.13 -19.81
CA MET A 227 8.11 -33.92 -19.42
C MET A 227 7.79 -33.86 -17.92
N PRO A 228 8.76 -33.94 -16.97
CA PRO A 228 8.46 -33.84 -15.54
C PRO A 228 7.84 -32.48 -15.18
N ARG A 229 8.30 -31.40 -15.81
CA ARG A 229 7.78 -30.04 -15.59
C ARG A 229 6.38 -29.86 -16.16
N ILE A 230 6.12 -30.44 -17.32
CA ILE A 230 4.80 -30.47 -17.97
C ILE A 230 3.79 -31.16 -17.06
N ILE A 231 4.14 -32.35 -16.55
CA ILE A 231 3.30 -33.14 -15.65
C ILE A 231 3.05 -32.37 -14.36
N SER A 232 4.10 -31.83 -13.74
CA SER A 232 3.97 -31.01 -12.52
C SER A 232 3.05 -29.80 -12.69
N ALA A 233 3.10 -29.11 -13.84
CA ALA A 233 2.20 -28.02 -14.13
C ALA A 233 0.73 -28.47 -14.27
N LEU A 234 0.51 -29.61 -14.93
CA LEU A 234 -0.82 -30.21 -15.09
C LEU A 234 -1.42 -30.65 -13.76
N GLU A 235 -0.63 -31.32 -12.92
CA GLU A 235 -1.02 -31.77 -11.58
C GLU A 235 -1.36 -30.61 -10.65
N LYS A 236 -0.70 -29.44 -10.84
CA LYS A 236 -1.01 -28.19 -10.15
C LYS A 236 -2.22 -27.45 -10.73
N GLY A 237 -3.00 -28.07 -11.60
CA GLY A 237 -4.22 -27.51 -12.19
C GLY A 237 -3.99 -26.40 -13.20
N LYS A 238 -2.76 -26.24 -13.71
CA LYS A 238 -2.43 -25.17 -14.67
C LYS A 238 -2.75 -25.60 -16.10
N LYS A 239 -3.12 -24.65 -16.97
CA LYS A 239 -3.26 -24.90 -18.41
C LYS A 239 -1.87 -25.01 -19.04
N VAL A 240 -1.64 -26.01 -19.85
CA VAL A 240 -0.37 -26.27 -20.52
C VAL A 240 -0.55 -26.28 -22.03
N TYR A 241 0.24 -25.51 -22.73
CA TYR A 241 0.30 -25.46 -24.18
C TYR A 241 1.63 -26.02 -24.68
N LEU A 242 1.58 -27.08 -25.45
CA LEU A 242 2.75 -27.72 -26.03
C LEU A 242 2.84 -27.36 -27.52
N PHE A 243 3.89 -26.72 -27.94
CA PHE A 243 4.23 -26.48 -29.33
C PHE A 243 5.43 -27.33 -29.68
N THR A 244 5.25 -28.23 -30.61
CA THR A 244 6.29 -29.20 -31.00
C THR A 244 6.50 -29.21 -32.50
N GLY A 245 7.70 -29.60 -32.92
CA GLY A 245 8.02 -29.91 -34.31
C GLY A 245 7.65 -31.34 -34.70
N PHE A 246 7.08 -32.13 -33.80
CA PHE A 246 6.81 -33.57 -33.93
C PHE A 246 5.48 -33.94 -33.22
N ASP A 247 4.96 -35.12 -33.50
CA ASP A 247 3.79 -35.65 -32.79
C ASP A 247 4.17 -36.20 -31.42
N LEU A 248 3.38 -35.89 -30.37
CA LEU A 248 3.60 -36.40 -29.03
C LEU A 248 3.52 -37.94 -28.99
N PRO A 249 4.36 -38.62 -28.20
CA PRO A 249 4.31 -40.07 -27.99
C PRO A 249 2.91 -40.54 -27.62
N VAL A 250 2.47 -41.66 -28.21
CA VAL A 250 1.15 -42.26 -27.95
C VAL A 250 0.95 -42.52 -26.46
N SER A 251 1.96 -43.11 -25.79
CA SER A 251 1.92 -43.36 -24.33
C SER A 251 1.65 -42.09 -23.53
N PHE A 252 2.33 -41.00 -23.83
CA PHE A 252 2.12 -39.74 -23.13
C PHE A 252 0.69 -39.21 -23.35
N ARG A 253 0.12 -39.35 -24.56
CA ARG A 253 -1.25 -38.93 -24.82
C ARG A 253 -2.28 -39.79 -24.08
N GLU A 254 -2.02 -41.09 -23.97
CA GLU A 254 -2.86 -42.05 -23.24
C GLU A 254 -2.81 -41.79 -21.73
N ASP A 255 -1.63 -41.63 -21.17
CA ASP A 255 -1.43 -41.32 -19.74
C ASP A 255 -2.04 -39.98 -19.32
N ASN A 256 -2.08 -38.97 -20.19
CA ASN A 256 -2.59 -37.64 -19.94
C ASN A 256 -3.92 -37.33 -20.65
N HIS A 257 -4.68 -38.39 -21.03
CA HIS A 257 -5.92 -38.29 -21.77
C HIS A 257 -6.97 -37.37 -21.07
N GLU A 258 -7.04 -37.38 -19.74
CA GLU A 258 -7.97 -36.56 -18.98
C GLU A 258 -7.65 -35.09 -19.10
N TYR A 259 -6.38 -34.71 -19.03
CA TYR A 259 -5.95 -33.31 -19.20
C TYR A 259 -6.21 -32.80 -20.64
N ILE A 260 -6.05 -33.66 -21.64
CA ILE A 260 -6.35 -33.32 -23.04
C ILE A 260 -7.86 -33.11 -23.22
N LYS A 261 -8.67 -34.02 -22.68
CA LYS A 261 -10.13 -33.98 -22.76
C LYS A 261 -10.73 -32.75 -22.12
N ASN A 262 -10.13 -32.28 -21.02
CA ASN A 262 -10.57 -31.08 -20.27
C ASN A 262 -9.95 -29.78 -20.81
N PHE A 263 -9.24 -29.82 -21.93
CA PHE A 263 -8.53 -28.67 -22.51
C PHE A 263 -7.50 -28.03 -21.55
N GLN A 264 -7.06 -28.75 -20.55
CA GLN A 264 -5.99 -28.32 -19.65
C GLN A 264 -4.61 -28.50 -20.29
N LEU A 265 -4.45 -29.57 -21.09
CA LEU A 265 -3.29 -29.82 -21.94
C LEU A 265 -3.68 -29.67 -23.41
N GLN A 266 -3.02 -28.79 -24.13
CA GLN A 266 -3.26 -28.60 -25.57
C GLN A 266 -1.95 -28.69 -26.35
N HIS A 267 -1.97 -29.43 -27.45
CA HIS A 267 -0.78 -29.71 -28.25
C HIS A 267 -0.95 -29.19 -29.69
N PHE A 268 0.07 -28.50 -30.16
CA PHE A 268 0.12 -27.92 -31.51
C PHE A 268 1.40 -28.38 -32.20
N VAL A 269 1.26 -28.96 -33.39
CA VAL A 269 2.40 -29.36 -34.19
C VAL A 269 2.69 -28.30 -35.24
N SER A 270 3.93 -27.77 -35.24
CA SER A 270 4.40 -26.86 -36.27
C SER A 270 5.84 -27.18 -36.65
N ARG A 271 6.08 -27.34 -37.95
CA ARG A 271 7.41 -27.72 -38.47
C ARG A 271 8.42 -26.57 -38.55
N GLY A 272 8.11 -25.40 -38.02
CA GLY A 272 8.92 -24.20 -38.14
C GLY A 272 9.66 -23.75 -36.86
N PHE A 273 9.65 -24.54 -35.77
CA PHE A 273 10.33 -24.17 -34.54
C PHE A 273 11.84 -24.31 -34.64
N THR A 274 12.56 -23.26 -34.27
CA THR A 274 14.03 -23.20 -34.27
C THR A 274 14.65 -23.25 -32.87
N SER A 275 13.85 -23.08 -31.80
CA SER A 275 14.26 -23.11 -30.41
C SER A 275 13.35 -23.95 -29.53
N SER A 276 13.89 -24.46 -28.43
CA SER A 276 13.16 -25.22 -27.42
C SER A 276 13.34 -24.56 -26.06
N GLY A 277 12.29 -24.56 -25.26
CA GLY A 277 12.34 -23.99 -23.92
C GLY A 277 11.00 -24.06 -23.19
N MET A 278 11.02 -23.90 -21.90
CA MET A 278 9.83 -23.58 -21.13
C MET A 278 9.72 -22.05 -21.04
N ILE A 279 8.60 -21.55 -21.45
CA ILE A 279 8.39 -20.11 -21.45
C ILE A 279 7.15 -19.89 -20.59
N GLY A 280 7.33 -19.63 -19.36
CA GLY A 280 6.33 -19.43 -18.32
C GLY A 280 5.00 -18.91 -18.87
N PRO A 281 4.52 -17.71 -18.58
CA PRO A 281 3.56 -17.05 -19.46
C PRO A 281 4.24 -16.38 -20.67
N TYR A 282 5.51 -16.69 -20.98
CA TYR A 282 6.36 -16.05 -21.98
C TYR A 282 6.73 -17.00 -23.09
N ILE A 283 6.96 -16.46 -24.27
CA ILE A 283 7.47 -17.18 -25.44
C ILE A 283 8.87 -16.63 -25.77
N ASP A 284 9.84 -17.52 -25.96
CA ASP A 284 11.19 -17.10 -26.33
C ASP A 284 11.17 -16.25 -27.59
N GLY A 285 11.77 -15.06 -27.55
CA GLY A 285 11.71 -14.03 -28.59
C GLY A 285 12.28 -14.41 -29.94
N LYS A 286 12.82 -15.63 -30.08
CA LYS A 286 13.32 -16.17 -31.36
C LYS A 286 12.23 -16.77 -32.24
N ILE A 287 11.00 -16.93 -31.75
CA ILE A 287 9.89 -17.46 -32.54
C ILE A 287 9.17 -16.32 -33.22
N GLU A 288 8.74 -16.52 -34.46
CA GLU A 288 7.94 -15.54 -35.17
C GLU A 288 6.69 -15.17 -34.39
N ARG A 289 6.72 -14.02 -33.70
CA ARG A 289 5.67 -13.54 -32.79
C ARG A 289 4.30 -13.52 -33.44
N ASN A 290 4.21 -13.06 -34.69
CA ASN A 290 2.94 -12.93 -35.40
C ASN A 290 2.25 -14.28 -35.59
N PHE A 291 3.01 -15.34 -35.89
CA PHE A 291 2.47 -16.68 -36.03
C PHE A 291 1.86 -17.19 -34.72
N LEU A 292 2.56 -17.01 -33.60
CA LEU A 292 2.08 -17.47 -32.31
C LEU A 292 0.89 -16.66 -31.81
N VAL A 293 0.90 -15.33 -31.99
CA VAL A 293 -0.22 -14.47 -31.64
C VAL A 293 -1.46 -14.86 -32.43
N ASP A 294 -1.34 -15.09 -33.75
CA ASP A 294 -2.47 -15.51 -34.60
C ASP A 294 -3.01 -16.88 -34.23
N VAL A 295 -2.13 -17.83 -33.94
CA VAL A 295 -2.53 -19.19 -33.52
C VAL A 295 -3.19 -19.14 -32.13
N LEU A 296 -2.59 -18.46 -31.16
CA LEU A 296 -3.12 -18.37 -29.80
C LEU A 296 -4.46 -17.61 -29.78
N ALA A 297 -4.56 -16.49 -30.50
CA ALA A 297 -5.80 -15.72 -30.56
C ALA A 297 -6.95 -16.49 -31.25
N ARG A 298 -6.64 -17.36 -32.22
CA ARG A 298 -7.62 -18.16 -32.92
C ARG A 298 -8.17 -19.31 -32.08
N TRP A 299 -7.33 -19.95 -31.28
CA TRP A 299 -7.65 -21.21 -30.62
C TRP A 299 -7.97 -21.07 -29.14
N PHE A 300 -7.56 -19.93 -28.51
CA PHE A 300 -7.77 -19.69 -27.09
C PHE A 300 -8.58 -18.42 -26.86
N PRO A 301 -9.87 -18.54 -26.51
CA PRO A 301 -10.73 -17.39 -26.26
C PRO A 301 -10.23 -16.47 -25.12
N ASP A 302 -9.52 -17.05 -24.15
CA ASP A 302 -8.99 -16.34 -22.96
C ASP A 302 -7.63 -15.68 -23.23
N PHE A 303 -7.03 -15.91 -24.40
CA PHE A 303 -5.73 -15.33 -24.73
C PHE A 303 -5.87 -13.85 -25.08
N ASN A 304 -5.05 -13.02 -24.43
CA ASN A 304 -4.99 -11.59 -24.67
C ASN A 304 -3.78 -11.21 -25.55
N PRO A 305 -3.99 -10.99 -26.86
CA PRO A 305 -2.90 -10.61 -27.77
C PRO A 305 -2.18 -9.35 -27.34
N GLY A 306 -2.92 -8.34 -26.84
CA GLY A 306 -2.35 -7.07 -26.42
C GLY A 306 -1.42 -7.20 -25.20
N GLN A 307 -1.83 -8.00 -24.20
CA GLN A 307 -0.97 -8.31 -23.05
C GLN A 307 0.26 -9.10 -23.49
N TYR A 308 0.05 -10.12 -24.32
CA TYR A 308 1.15 -10.92 -24.87
C TYR A 308 2.17 -10.05 -25.65
N GLU A 309 1.69 -9.22 -26.57
CA GLU A 309 2.54 -8.31 -27.35
C GLU A 309 3.30 -7.33 -26.46
N THR A 310 2.64 -6.81 -25.43
CA THR A 310 3.26 -5.89 -24.46
C THR A 310 4.37 -6.57 -23.65
N VAL A 311 4.12 -7.78 -23.16
CA VAL A 311 5.10 -8.55 -22.39
C VAL A 311 6.31 -8.95 -23.24
N HIS A 312 6.08 -9.34 -24.50
CA HIS A 312 7.10 -9.90 -25.39
C HIS A 312 7.67 -8.89 -26.41
N ALA A 313 7.40 -7.60 -26.25
CA ALA A 313 8.02 -6.56 -27.07
C ALA A 313 9.56 -6.63 -26.98
N ASP A 314 10.25 -6.12 -27.98
CA ASP A 314 11.73 -6.13 -27.98
C ASP A 314 12.28 -5.52 -26.69
N PRO A 315 13.24 -6.15 -26.00
CA PRO A 315 13.90 -5.56 -24.84
C PRO A 315 14.50 -4.16 -25.08
N GLU A 316 14.91 -3.87 -26.30
CA GLU A 316 15.53 -2.59 -26.66
C GLU A 316 14.50 -1.50 -27.07
N GLU A 317 13.19 -1.82 -27.11
CA GLU A 317 12.14 -0.86 -27.44
C GLU A 317 11.69 -0.05 -26.21
N ASP A 318 11.47 1.26 -26.42
CA ASP A 318 10.76 2.10 -25.45
C ASP A 318 9.25 1.96 -25.65
N LEU A 319 8.51 1.63 -24.60
CA LEU A 319 7.09 1.28 -24.67
C LEU A 319 6.22 2.26 -23.91
N LYS A 320 5.11 2.64 -24.54
CA LYS A 320 4.01 3.42 -23.97
C LYS A 320 2.74 2.59 -24.02
N ILE A 321 2.19 2.24 -22.88
CA ILE A 321 1.04 1.34 -22.75
C ILE A 321 -0.19 2.13 -22.33
N MET A 322 -1.13 2.26 -23.28
CA MET A 322 -2.43 2.85 -23.02
C MET A 322 -3.37 1.76 -22.50
N ALA A 323 -3.59 1.71 -21.21
CA ALA A 323 -4.28 0.61 -20.55
C ALA A 323 -5.52 1.09 -19.81
N GLY A 324 -6.70 0.70 -20.25
CA GLY A 324 -7.96 1.08 -19.61
C GLY A 324 -8.14 0.55 -18.19
N ALA A 325 -9.24 0.94 -17.56
CA ALA A 325 -9.59 0.43 -16.23
C ALA A 325 -9.80 -1.09 -16.27
N GLY A 326 -9.22 -1.84 -15.33
CA GLY A 326 -9.43 -3.28 -15.18
C GLY A 326 -8.78 -4.15 -16.26
N THR A 327 -7.82 -3.63 -17.02
CA THR A 327 -7.13 -4.38 -18.12
C THR A 327 -5.88 -5.14 -17.68
N GLY A 328 -5.56 -5.17 -16.37
CA GLY A 328 -4.40 -5.90 -15.86
C GLY A 328 -3.06 -5.17 -16.01
N LYS A 329 -3.04 -3.83 -15.97
CA LYS A 329 -1.81 -3.01 -16.06
C LYS A 329 -0.65 -3.54 -15.24
N THR A 330 -0.88 -3.72 -13.93
CA THR A 330 0.12 -4.20 -12.98
C THR A 330 0.62 -5.60 -13.31
N HIS A 331 -0.28 -6.48 -13.74
CA HIS A 331 0.05 -7.85 -14.13
C HIS A 331 1.00 -7.88 -15.33
N VAL A 332 0.66 -7.13 -16.39
CA VAL A 332 1.50 -7.03 -17.58
C VAL A 332 2.88 -6.44 -17.27
N MET A 333 2.93 -5.48 -16.36
CA MET A 333 4.20 -4.87 -15.93
C MET A 333 5.11 -5.88 -15.23
N ILE A 334 4.56 -6.67 -14.31
CA ILE A 334 5.28 -7.74 -13.61
C ILE A 334 5.75 -8.82 -14.61
N ASP A 335 4.87 -9.23 -15.50
CA ASP A 335 5.21 -10.22 -16.51
C ASP A 335 6.29 -9.73 -17.47
N ARG A 336 6.26 -8.44 -17.83
CA ARG A 336 7.34 -7.82 -18.63
C ARG A 336 8.67 -7.83 -17.88
N ILE A 337 8.68 -7.52 -16.59
CA ILE A 337 9.89 -7.60 -15.76
C ILE A 337 10.43 -9.02 -15.76
N MET A 338 9.57 -10.01 -15.54
CA MET A 338 9.97 -11.42 -15.55
C MET A 338 10.52 -11.83 -16.93
N TYR A 339 9.87 -11.41 -18.02
CA TYR A 339 10.35 -11.66 -19.38
C TYR A 339 11.76 -11.08 -19.61
N LEU A 340 12.00 -9.84 -19.18
CA LEU A 340 13.30 -9.21 -19.30
C LEU A 340 14.39 -9.93 -18.48
N LEU A 341 14.07 -10.36 -17.26
CA LEU A 341 14.99 -11.15 -16.41
C LEU A 341 15.30 -12.55 -16.99
N GLU A 342 14.41 -13.05 -17.87
CA GLU A 342 14.59 -14.33 -18.55
C GLU A 342 15.37 -14.24 -19.86
N THR A 343 15.13 -13.19 -20.63
CA THR A 343 15.55 -13.08 -22.03
C THR A 343 16.65 -12.08 -22.28
N ALA A 344 16.77 -11.07 -21.45
CA ALA A 344 17.84 -10.08 -21.50
C ALA A 344 18.93 -10.44 -20.47
N ASP A 345 20.16 -10.08 -20.76
CA ASP A 345 21.29 -10.27 -19.82
C ASP A 345 21.29 -9.15 -18.76
N ILE A 346 20.28 -9.19 -17.86
CA ILE A 346 20.06 -8.20 -16.80
C ILE A 346 19.72 -8.86 -15.47
N THR A 347 19.91 -8.11 -14.41
CA THR A 347 19.57 -8.48 -13.03
C THR A 347 18.51 -7.55 -12.45
N PRO A 348 17.85 -7.88 -11.33
CA PRO A 348 16.91 -6.98 -10.66
C PRO A 348 17.49 -5.58 -10.37
N LYS A 349 18.81 -5.46 -10.17
CA LYS A 349 19.48 -4.15 -9.95
C LYS A 349 19.44 -3.24 -11.17
N ASP A 350 19.30 -3.80 -12.37
CA ASP A 350 19.23 -3.04 -13.62
C ASP A 350 17.84 -2.41 -13.84
N ILE A 351 16.86 -2.75 -13.01
CA ILE A 351 15.47 -2.32 -13.14
C ILE A 351 15.09 -1.32 -12.06
N VAL A 352 14.50 -0.21 -12.48
CA VAL A 352 13.85 0.76 -11.61
C VAL A 352 12.36 0.72 -11.87
N MET A 353 11.56 0.60 -10.81
CA MET A 353 10.10 0.65 -10.86
C MET A 353 9.58 1.82 -10.05
N ILE A 354 8.89 2.71 -10.71
CA ILE A 354 8.31 3.92 -10.11
C ILE A 354 6.80 3.76 -9.99
N THR A 355 6.30 3.96 -8.77
CA THR A 355 4.87 3.96 -8.45
C THR A 355 4.45 5.33 -7.92
N PHE A 356 3.14 5.59 -7.91
CA PHE A 356 2.61 6.87 -7.44
C PHE A 356 2.53 6.98 -5.92
N THR A 357 2.29 5.85 -5.21
CA THR A 357 2.14 5.82 -3.74
C THR A 357 3.05 4.78 -3.10
N ASN A 358 3.35 4.94 -1.80
CA ASN A 358 4.10 3.94 -1.05
C ASN A 358 3.34 2.60 -0.95
N SER A 359 2.03 2.65 -0.79
CA SER A 359 1.19 1.44 -0.78
C SER A 359 1.30 0.65 -2.09
N SER A 360 1.30 1.35 -3.24
CA SER A 360 1.51 0.70 -4.54
C SER A 360 2.92 0.13 -4.68
N THR A 361 3.92 0.75 -4.03
CA THR A 361 5.30 0.22 -3.99
C THR A 361 5.36 -1.13 -3.28
N ASP A 362 4.70 -1.24 -2.13
CA ASP A 362 4.67 -2.47 -1.33
C ASP A 362 3.88 -3.56 -2.07
N GLU A 363 2.72 -3.23 -2.62
CA GLU A 363 1.91 -4.15 -3.44
C GLU A 363 2.68 -4.70 -4.65
N MET A 364 3.42 -3.83 -5.36
CA MET A 364 4.22 -4.26 -6.51
C MET A 364 5.33 -5.23 -6.10
N ARG A 365 5.97 -4.96 -4.95
CA ARG A 365 7.02 -5.83 -4.42
C ARG A 365 6.47 -7.19 -4.05
N GLU A 366 5.35 -7.24 -3.32
CA GLU A 366 4.68 -8.49 -2.95
C GLU A 366 4.31 -9.30 -4.20
N ARG A 367 3.65 -8.70 -5.16
CA ARG A 367 3.25 -9.38 -6.41
C ARG A 367 4.43 -9.93 -7.21
N LEU A 368 5.56 -9.20 -7.23
CA LEU A 368 6.77 -9.67 -7.91
C LEU A 368 7.40 -10.87 -7.17
N LEU A 369 7.44 -10.82 -5.84
CA LEU A 369 7.92 -11.93 -5.01
C LEU A 369 7.02 -13.16 -5.17
N ASP A 370 5.71 -13.01 -5.12
CA ASP A 370 4.74 -14.09 -5.32
C ASP A 370 4.89 -14.72 -6.72
N LYS A 371 5.09 -13.88 -7.75
CA LYS A 371 5.32 -14.37 -9.10
C LYS A 371 6.58 -15.24 -9.18
N MET A 372 7.70 -14.80 -8.61
CA MET A 372 8.95 -15.54 -8.60
C MET A 372 8.83 -16.84 -7.81
N LEU A 373 8.14 -16.79 -6.65
CA LEU A 373 7.88 -17.99 -5.87
C LEU A 373 7.05 -19.00 -6.66
N THR A 374 5.98 -18.53 -7.31
CA THR A 374 5.16 -19.39 -8.17
C THR A 374 5.98 -20.00 -9.32
N MET A 375 6.87 -19.21 -9.94
CA MET A 375 7.75 -19.73 -11.00
C MET A 375 8.70 -20.79 -10.45
N PHE A 376 9.24 -20.59 -9.25
CA PHE A 376 10.05 -21.62 -8.59
C PHE A 376 9.24 -22.90 -8.31
N GLU A 377 8.05 -22.77 -7.72
CA GLU A 377 7.19 -23.92 -7.41
C GLU A 377 6.82 -24.75 -8.64
N LEU A 378 6.70 -24.08 -9.78
CA LEU A 378 6.33 -24.76 -11.05
C LEU A 378 7.52 -25.35 -11.78
N THR A 379 8.68 -24.68 -11.72
CA THR A 379 9.85 -25.08 -12.52
C THR A 379 10.89 -25.83 -11.74
N GLU A 380 10.89 -25.71 -10.41
CA GLU A 380 11.94 -26.15 -9.48
C GLU A 380 13.34 -25.59 -9.84
N ASP A 381 13.37 -24.50 -10.63
CA ASP A 381 14.63 -23.86 -11.03
C ASP A 381 15.11 -22.90 -9.94
N SER A 382 16.25 -23.24 -9.34
CA SER A 382 16.90 -22.45 -8.28
C SER A 382 17.22 -21.00 -8.68
N LYS A 383 17.19 -20.65 -9.97
CA LYS A 383 17.39 -19.27 -10.40
C LYS A 383 16.31 -18.33 -9.84
N TYR A 384 15.07 -18.81 -9.71
CA TYR A 384 13.98 -18.00 -9.15
C TYR A 384 14.17 -17.74 -7.65
N LEU A 385 14.77 -18.66 -6.90
CA LEU A 385 15.16 -18.41 -5.51
C LEU A 385 16.26 -17.36 -5.41
N ARG A 386 17.23 -17.36 -6.33
CA ARG A 386 18.25 -16.30 -6.39
C ARG A 386 17.64 -14.96 -6.74
N LEU A 387 16.74 -14.91 -7.73
CA LEU A 387 16.01 -13.70 -8.08
C LEU A 387 15.18 -13.17 -6.90
N LEU A 388 14.55 -14.03 -6.09
CA LEU A 388 13.85 -13.64 -4.86
C LEU A 388 14.76 -12.90 -3.87
N GLU A 389 16.02 -13.35 -3.72
CA GLU A 389 16.99 -12.65 -2.89
C GLU A 389 17.42 -11.31 -3.50
N GLU A 390 17.67 -11.31 -4.82
CA GLU A 390 18.15 -10.12 -5.55
C GLU A 390 17.09 -9.03 -5.75
N VAL A 391 15.79 -9.38 -5.73
CA VAL A 391 14.68 -8.40 -5.81
C VAL A 391 14.70 -7.42 -4.63
N LYS A 392 15.28 -7.80 -3.50
CA LYS A 392 15.48 -6.86 -2.38
C LYS A 392 16.35 -5.65 -2.77
N ASP A 393 17.25 -5.84 -3.72
CA ASP A 393 18.12 -4.80 -4.26
C ASP A 393 17.50 -4.03 -5.44
N MET A 394 16.35 -4.49 -5.95
CA MET A 394 15.60 -3.80 -7.00
C MET A 394 15.05 -2.47 -6.48
N GLN A 395 15.22 -1.42 -7.25
CA GLN A 395 14.74 -0.10 -6.90
C GLN A 395 13.23 0.02 -7.20
N ILE A 396 12.37 -0.37 -6.25
CA ILE A 396 10.92 -0.16 -6.31
C ILE A 396 10.57 0.97 -5.33
N SER A 397 10.10 2.11 -5.85
CA SER A 397 9.87 3.29 -5.00
C SER A 397 8.99 4.33 -5.67
N THR A 398 8.55 5.33 -4.90
CA THR A 398 7.94 6.52 -5.51
C THR A 398 8.99 7.34 -6.24
N ILE A 399 8.56 8.17 -7.22
CA ILE A 399 9.46 9.03 -7.99
C ILE A 399 10.27 9.96 -7.08
N HIS A 400 9.69 10.45 -6.00
CA HIS A 400 10.36 11.28 -5.00
C HIS A 400 11.49 10.53 -4.27
N ALA A 401 11.21 9.28 -3.86
CA ALA A 401 12.20 8.45 -3.17
C ALA A 401 13.33 8.05 -4.12
N TYR A 402 13.02 7.73 -5.37
CA TYR A 402 14.01 7.43 -6.40
C TYR A 402 14.92 8.62 -6.68
N SER A 403 14.33 9.77 -6.91
CA SER A 403 15.08 11.00 -7.14
C SER A 403 15.99 11.35 -5.97
N LYS A 404 15.51 11.16 -4.71
CA LYS A 404 16.36 11.31 -3.52
C LYS A 404 17.54 10.32 -3.53
N SER A 405 17.32 9.07 -3.95
CA SER A 405 18.38 8.06 -4.02
C SER A 405 19.45 8.44 -5.04
N ILE A 406 19.04 8.94 -6.21
CA ILE A 406 19.97 9.46 -7.24
C ILE A 406 20.80 10.61 -6.66
N LEU A 407 20.16 11.59 -6.04
CA LEU A 407 20.88 12.72 -5.45
C LEU A 407 21.86 12.31 -4.36
N THR A 408 21.47 11.36 -3.49
CA THR A 408 22.36 10.88 -2.44
C THR A 408 23.59 10.19 -3.05
N ARG A 409 23.43 9.46 -4.14
CA ARG A 409 24.55 8.83 -4.88
C ARG A 409 25.44 9.86 -5.57
N LEU A 410 24.85 10.91 -6.10
CA LEU A 410 25.53 11.98 -6.84
C LEU A 410 25.94 13.17 -5.94
N ALA A 411 25.62 13.18 -4.66
CA ALA A 411 25.79 14.33 -3.77
C ALA A 411 27.20 14.91 -3.80
N HIS A 412 28.23 14.05 -3.83
CA HIS A 412 29.61 14.46 -3.88
C HIS A 412 29.98 15.18 -5.19
N GLU A 413 29.43 14.71 -6.30
CA GLU A 413 29.67 15.26 -7.64
C GLU A 413 28.93 16.60 -7.85
N ILE A 414 27.76 16.77 -7.16
CA ILE A 414 26.89 17.95 -7.30
C ILE A 414 27.31 19.09 -6.35
N GLY A 415 28.35 18.89 -5.53
CA GLY A 415 28.82 19.90 -4.58
C GLY A 415 27.91 20.10 -3.38
N PHE A 416 27.08 19.07 -3.04
CA PHE A 416 26.31 19.03 -1.79
C PHE A 416 27.01 18.12 -0.77
N GLY A 417 26.84 18.47 0.53
CA GLY A 417 27.19 17.56 1.61
C GLY A 417 26.32 16.29 1.58
N ARG A 418 26.79 15.17 2.14
CA ARG A 418 26.04 13.89 2.22
C ARG A 418 24.68 13.99 2.91
N ASP A 419 24.41 15.09 3.64
CA ASP A 419 23.19 15.32 4.42
C ASP A 419 22.22 16.31 3.74
N VAL A 420 22.08 16.30 2.43
CA VAL A 420 21.07 17.13 1.75
C VAL A 420 19.67 16.69 2.19
N ARG A 421 18.89 17.64 2.71
CA ARG A 421 17.52 17.39 3.17
C ARG A 421 16.52 17.91 2.15
N ILE A 422 15.54 17.10 1.83
CA ILE A 422 14.37 17.56 1.07
C ILE A 422 13.42 18.19 2.08
N SER A 423 13.09 19.46 1.87
CA SER A 423 12.26 20.23 2.80
C SER A 423 11.10 20.91 2.09
N SER A 424 9.99 21.07 2.82
CA SER A 424 8.88 21.90 2.40
C SER A 424 9.15 23.36 2.83
N PHE A 425 9.09 24.29 1.90
CA PHE A 425 9.44 25.69 2.10
C PHE A 425 8.25 26.62 2.40
N ILE A 426 7.06 26.08 2.72
CA ILE A 426 5.83 26.87 2.91
C ILE A 426 6.02 28.07 3.86
N MET A 427 6.63 27.82 5.02
CA MET A 427 6.89 28.92 5.98
C MET A 427 7.96 29.90 5.49
N ARG A 428 8.96 29.41 4.75
CA ARG A 428 10.01 30.24 4.16
C ARG A 428 9.48 31.13 3.06
N LYS A 429 8.60 30.59 2.20
CA LYS A 429 7.90 31.37 1.16
C LYS A 429 7.15 32.56 1.75
N LYS A 430 6.45 32.35 2.85
CA LYS A 430 5.75 33.45 3.53
C LYS A 430 6.71 34.56 3.96
N VAL A 431 7.79 34.20 4.62
CA VAL A 431 8.81 35.18 5.08
C VAL A 431 9.45 35.91 3.89
N ILE A 432 9.72 35.20 2.78
CA ILE A 432 10.29 35.81 1.58
C ILE A 432 9.31 36.79 0.95
N VAL A 433 8.05 36.40 0.79
CA VAL A 433 7.01 37.26 0.18
C VAL A 433 6.76 38.50 1.04
N GLU A 434 6.66 38.32 2.37
CA GLU A 434 6.56 39.47 3.32
C GLU A 434 7.72 40.45 3.18
N ALA A 435 8.95 39.93 3.18
CA ALA A 435 10.15 40.79 3.07
C ALA A 435 10.21 41.53 1.73
N LEU A 436 9.87 40.87 0.61
CA LEU A 436 9.84 41.51 -0.71
C LEU A 436 8.72 42.53 -0.85
N ALA A 437 7.55 42.26 -0.26
CA ALA A 437 6.46 43.24 -0.21
C ALA A 437 6.86 44.48 0.62
N ASP A 438 7.49 44.30 1.78
CA ASP A 438 8.00 45.40 2.61
C ASP A 438 9.06 46.22 1.84
N GLU A 439 10.01 45.56 1.17
CA GLU A 439 11.00 46.23 0.29
C GLU A 439 10.31 47.05 -0.80
N PHE A 440 9.29 46.53 -1.45
CA PHE A 440 8.54 47.28 -2.48
C PHE A 440 7.90 48.56 -1.92
N PHE A 441 7.33 48.49 -0.72
CA PHE A 441 6.67 49.60 -0.05
C PHE A 441 7.60 50.57 0.66
N THR A 442 8.88 50.29 0.81
CA THR A 442 9.86 51.29 1.31
C THR A 442 10.02 52.48 0.38
N VAL A 443 9.82 52.27 -0.93
CA VAL A 443 10.00 53.32 -1.96
C VAL A 443 8.68 53.77 -2.58
N ARG A 444 7.53 53.15 -2.25
CA ARG A 444 6.21 53.41 -2.85
C ARG A 444 5.14 53.59 -1.79
N PRO A 445 4.14 54.43 -2.00
CA PRO A 445 3.10 54.67 -0.99
C PRO A 445 2.17 53.48 -0.83
N LEU A 446 1.85 53.13 0.42
CA LEU A 446 0.91 52.04 0.75
C LEU A 446 -0.57 52.42 0.50
N LYS A 447 -0.84 53.75 0.36
CA LYS A 447 -2.19 54.31 0.24
C LYS A 447 -3.06 53.64 -0.85
N PRO A 448 -2.58 53.39 -2.08
CA PRO A 448 -3.39 52.77 -3.12
C PRO A 448 -3.87 51.37 -2.79
N LEU A 449 -3.06 50.60 -2.01
CA LEU A 449 -3.47 49.28 -1.54
C LEU A 449 -4.55 49.35 -0.45
N ILE A 450 -4.43 50.33 0.42
CA ILE A 450 -5.42 50.60 1.48
C ILE A 450 -6.76 51.03 0.82
N ASP A 451 -6.70 51.86 -0.21
CA ASP A 451 -7.86 52.30 -0.96
C ASP A 451 -8.59 51.16 -1.68
N LEU A 452 -7.86 50.06 -2.05
CA LEU A 452 -8.44 48.80 -2.52
C LEU A 452 -9.10 47.98 -1.43
N GLY A 453 -8.97 48.40 -0.15
CA GLY A 453 -9.44 47.64 1.00
C GLY A 453 -8.71 46.31 1.21
N LEU A 454 -7.45 46.24 0.82
CA LEU A 454 -6.57 45.12 1.08
C LEU A 454 -5.68 45.41 2.28
N SER A 455 -5.69 44.49 3.23
CA SER A 455 -4.66 44.49 4.28
C SER A 455 -3.35 43.91 3.70
N HIS A 456 -2.23 44.30 4.27
CA HIS A 456 -0.91 43.76 3.93
C HIS A 456 -0.90 42.22 4.02
N TYR A 457 -1.51 41.65 5.07
CA TYR A 457 -1.62 40.23 5.26
C TYR A 457 -2.39 39.52 4.12
N GLU A 458 -3.51 40.09 3.67
CA GLU A 458 -4.30 39.54 2.56
C GLU A 458 -3.53 39.56 1.24
N ALA A 459 -2.74 40.65 0.99
CA ALA A 459 -1.89 40.71 -0.18
C ALA A 459 -0.78 39.65 -0.17
N VAL A 460 -0.13 39.44 0.98
CA VAL A 460 0.88 38.37 1.16
C VAL A 460 0.28 36.97 0.94
N ASP A 461 -0.87 36.68 1.56
CA ASP A 461 -1.55 35.38 1.42
C ASP A 461 -1.96 35.11 -0.02
N LEU A 462 -2.39 36.16 -0.74
CA LEU A 462 -2.71 36.08 -2.16
C LEU A 462 -1.47 35.77 -3.02
N MET A 463 -0.36 36.47 -2.78
CA MET A 463 0.89 36.22 -3.51
C MET A 463 1.44 34.82 -3.28
N ILE A 464 1.34 34.28 -2.07
CA ILE A 464 1.74 32.90 -1.78
C ILE A 464 0.90 31.92 -2.62
N LYS A 465 -0.42 32.11 -2.67
CA LYS A 465 -1.32 31.28 -3.49
C LYS A 465 -0.97 31.36 -4.97
N TYR A 466 -0.62 32.52 -5.47
CA TYR A 466 -0.26 32.70 -6.87
C TYR A 466 1.10 32.06 -7.17
N TRP A 467 2.05 32.19 -6.28
CA TRP A 467 3.34 31.49 -6.40
C TRP A 467 3.19 29.97 -6.40
N ASP A 468 2.36 29.43 -5.51
CA ASP A 468 2.06 28.00 -5.50
C ASP A 468 1.41 27.52 -6.82
N GLU A 469 0.56 28.33 -7.45
CA GLU A 469 -0.01 28.00 -8.77
C GLU A 469 1.04 28.04 -9.89
N MET A 470 1.98 28.99 -9.85
CA MET A 470 3.12 29.05 -10.80
C MET A 470 4.03 27.81 -10.68
N GLU A 471 4.34 27.40 -9.46
CA GLU A 471 5.12 26.19 -9.21
C GLU A 471 4.42 24.91 -9.68
N LYS A 472 3.13 24.75 -9.42
CA LYS A 472 2.32 23.63 -9.93
C LYS A 472 2.36 23.52 -11.44
N LYS A 473 2.42 24.67 -12.13
CA LYS A 473 2.56 24.74 -13.60
C LYS A 473 4.01 24.54 -14.07
N GLY A 474 4.98 24.41 -13.15
CA GLY A 474 6.39 24.18 -13.46
C GLY A 474 7.06 25.37 -14.16
N LEU A 475 6.62 26.59 -13.92
CA LEU A 475 7.20 27.77 -14.57
C LEU A 475 8.65 27.99 -14.15
N THR A 476 9.51 28.22 -15.11
CA THR A 476 10.90 28.66 -14.86
C THR A 476 10.94 30.14 -14.50
N ARG A 477 12.07 30.59 -13.97
CA ARG A 477 12.27 32.00 -13.62
C ARG A 477 12.11 32.90 -14.84
N GLU A 478 12.67 32.51 -15.97
CA GLU A 478 12.58 33.25 -17.24
C GLU A 478 11.13 33.36 -17.73
N GLU A 479 10.35 32.26 -17.59
CA GLU A 479 8.94 32.27 -17.91
C GLU A 479 8.15 33.20 -16.97
N ILE A 480 8.42 33.19 -15.66
CA ILE A 480 7.78 34.07 -14.69
C ILE A 480 8.06 35.54 -15.00
N GLU A 481 9.31 35.89 -15.33
CA GLU A 481 9.69 37.25 -15.71
C GLU A 481 9.03 37.72 -17.04
N SER A 482 8.75 36.78 -17.95
CA SER A 482 8.13 37.05 -19.27
C SER A 482 6.59 36.99 -19.26
N LEU A 483 5.92 36.70 -18.13
CA LEU A 483 4.48 36.60 -18.05
C LEU A 483 3.75 37.86 -18.52
N ASP A 484 2.74 37.70 -19.39
CA ASP A 484 1.83 38.78 -19.80
C ASP A 484 0.70 38.93 -18.78
N TRP A 485 0.81 39.97 -17.97
CA TRP A 485 -0.16 40.30 -16.92
C TRP A 485 -1.39 41.07 -17.44
N GLY A 486 -1.46 41.39 -18.72
CA GLY A 486 -2.54 42.14 -19.31
C GLY A 486 -2.68 43.57 -18.76
N SER A 487 -3.78 44.25 -19.09
CA SER A 487 -4.08 45.60 -18.62
C SER A 487 -5.14 45.61 -17.52
N VAL A 488 -5.08 46.59 -16.63
CA VAL A 488 -6.03 46.86 -15.56
C VAL A 488 -6.53 48.31 -15.65
N ALA A 489 -7.71 48.60 -15.10
CA ALA A 489 -8.40 49.84 -15.39
C ALA A 489 -8.06 51.04 -14.47
N ASP A 490 -7.41 50.79 -13.32
CA ASP A 490 -7.22 51.83 -12.30
C ASP A 490 -5.82 51.78 -11.66
N GLU A 491 -5.35 52.95 -11.17
CA GLU A 491 -3.99 53.14 -10.66
C GLU A 491 -3.65 52.22 -9.47
N GLY A 492 -4.62 51.96 -8.59
CA GLY A 492 -4.38 51.05 -7.42
C GLY A 492 -4.14 49.63 -7.87
N HIS A 493 -4.81 49.20 -8.93
CA HIS A 493 -4.64 47.84 -9.48
C HIS A 493 -3.40 47.71 -10.33
N VAL A 494 -2.95 48.80 -11.02
CA VAL A 494 -1.62 48.85 -11.68
C VAL A 494 -0.53 48.64 -10.65
N MET A 495 -0.61 49.30 -9.51
CA MET A 495 0.36 49.17 -8.42
C MET A 495 0.38 47.76 -7.83
N LEU A 496 -0.79 47.10 -7.68
CA LEU A 496 -0.87 45.72 -7.23
C LEU A 496 -0.23 44.78 -8.24
N GLN A 497 -0.44 45.02 -9.53
CA GLN A 497 0.20 44.21 -10.59
C GLN A 497 1.72 44.41 -10.64
N ASP A 498 2.18 45.64 -10.39
CA ASP A 498 3.60 45.95 -10.27
C ASP A 498 4.24 45.26 -9.01
N LEU A 499 3.48 45.21 -7.89
CA LEU A 499 3.88 44.44 -6.72
C LEU A 499 4.03 42.95 -7.06
N PHE A 500 3.07 42.34 -7.76
CA PHE A 500 3.15 40.95 -8.20
C PHE A 500 4.39 40.71 -9.07
N ARG A 501 4.62 41.53 -10.08
CA ARG A 501 5.80 41.47 -10.96
C ARG A 501 7.10 41.56 -10.17
N TYR A 502 7.18 42.52 -9.25
CA TYR A 502 8.37 42.74 -8.43
C TYR A 502 8.66 41.53 -7.53
N VAL A 503 7.65 41.02 -6.81
CA VAL A 503 7.78 39.94 -5.87
C VAL A 503 8.15 38.63 -6.59
N PHE A 504 7.40 38.26 -7.65
CA PHE A 504 7.62 36.99 -8.32
C PHE A 504 8.93 36.93 -9.11
N ALA A 505 9.42 38.03 -9.66
CA ALA A 505 10.74 38.08 -10.30
C ALA A 505 11.89 37.79 -9.32
N GLN A 506 11.68 37.96 -8.01
CA GLN A 506 12.75 37.81 -7.00
C GLN A 506 12.54 36.61 -6.08
N CYS A 507 11.33 36.05 -5.98
CA CYS A 507 10.98 34.96 -5.07
C CYS A 507 11.91 33.76 -5.24
N GLU A 508 12.13 33.30 -6.46
CA GLU A 508 12.97 32.13 -6.76
C GLU A 508 14.43 32.36 -6.34
N ALA A 509 14.99 33.53 -6.65
CA ALA A 509 16.37 33.86 -6.29
C ALA A 509 16.55 33.93 -4.76
N ARG A 510 15.57 34.47 -4.02
CA ARG A 510 15.58 34.51 -2.55
C ARG A 510 15.44 33.14 -1.94
N LEU A 511 14.55 32.31 -2.51
CA LEU A 511 14.37 30.93 -2.07
C LEU A 511 15.62 30.10 -2.29
N ASP A 512 16.28 30.24 -3.44
CA ASP A 512 17.54 29.56 -3.74
C ASP A 512 18.66 29.96 -2.76
N ALA A 513 18.72 31.22 -2.35
CA ALA A 513 19.67 31.66 -1.34
C ALA A 513 19.42 30.97 0.02
N VAL A 514 18.16 30.85 0.43
CA VAL A 514 17.76 30.14 1.66
C VAL A 514 18.12 28.65 1.54
N LYS A 515 17.80 28.01 0.41
CA LYS A 515 18.11 26.59 0.15
C LYS A 515 19.61 26.30 0.27
N ARG A 516 20.47 27.16 -0.29
CA ARG A 516 21.93 27.03 -0.18
C ARG A 516 22.41 27.17 1.26
N THR A 517 21.88 28.14 2.00
CA THR A 517 22.26 28.40 3.40
C THR A 517 21.88 27.24 4.32
N GLU A 518 20.72 26.62 4.09
CA GLU A 518 20.18 25.54 4.91
C GLU A 518 20.60 24.13 4.41
N ASN A 519 21.37 24.03 3.31
CA ASN A 519 21.72 22.78 2.65
C ASN A 519 20.48 21.91 2.35
N THR A 520 19.46 22.56 1.82
CA THR A 520 18.17 21.94 1.51
C THR A 520 17.83 22.16 0.05
N ILE A 521 17.08 21.25 -0.54
CA ILE A 521 16.58 21.34 -1.91
C ILE A 521 15.12 20.95 -1.97
N ASP A 522 14.39 21.44 -2.97
CA ASP A 522 13.10 20.93 -3.36
C ASP A 522 13.21 19.93 -4.53
N MET A 523 12.06 19.41 -4.92
CA MET A 523 11.96 18.42 -5.99
C MET A 523 12.35 18.98 -7.35
N GLY A 524 11.94 20.22 -7.65
CA GLY A 524 12.25 20.90 -8.92
C GLY A 524 13.75 21.17 -9.06
N ASP A 525 14.42 21.61 -7.98
CA ASP A 525 15.87 21.80 -7.96
C ASP A 525 16.61 20.50 -8.25
N MET A 526 16.09 19.43 -7.68
CA MET A 526 16.66 18.12 -7.83
C MET A 526 16.72 17.70 -9.31
N ILE A 527 15.63 17.88 -10.01
CA ILE A 527 15.52 17.51 -11.42
C ILE A 527 16.37 18.44 -12.30
N ARG A 528 16.33 19.76 -12.04
CA ARG A 528 17.19 20.72 -12.73
C ARG A 528 18.67 20.37 -12.58
N LYS A 529 19.10 20.00 -11.38
CA LYS A 529 20.49 19.61 -11.11
C LYS A 529 20.85 18.29 -11.74
N LEU A 530 19.96 17.31 -11.71
CA LEU A 530 20.18 16.04 -12.39
C LEU A 530 20.44 16.29 -13.89
N ARG A 531 19.63 17.13 -14.53
CA ARG A 531 19.80 17.50 -15.95
C ARG A 531 21.14 18.16 -16.25
N ILE A 532 21.62 19.07 -15.40
CA ILE A 532 22.93 19.72 -15.58
C ILE A 532 24.08 18.69 -15.45
N PHE A 533 23.90 17.70 -14.60
CA PHE A 533 24.92 16.68 -14.32
C PHE A 533 25.02 15.62 -15.42
N THR A 534 23.86 15.20 -15.96
CA THR A 534 23.81 14.15 -16.98
C THR A 534 24.47 14.59 -18.28
N THR A 535 24.47 15.88 -18.61
CA THR A 535 25.19 16.44 -19.76
C THR A 535 26.74 16.31 -19.66
N GLY A 536 27.28 15.90 -18.51
CA GLY A 536 28.72 15.77 -18.26
C GLY A 536 29.35 14.40 -18.51
N GLY A 537 28.62 13.37 -18.88
CA GLY A 537 29.13 12.04 -19.29
C GLY A 537 29.66 11.12 -18.18
N ALA A 538 29.90 11.62 -16.95
CA ALA A 538 30.46 10.83 -15.85
C ALA A 538 29.42 10.00 -15.09
N VAL A 539 28.11 10.23 -15.32
CA VAL A 539 27.00 9.73 -14.52
C VAL A 539 26.63 8.29 -14.87
N ASN A 540 26.88 7.82 -16.09
CA ASN A 540 26.54 6.45 -16.52
C ASN A 540 27.24 5.36 -15.71
N GLN A 541 28.38 5.65 -15.09
CA GLN A 541 29.08 4.67 -14.22
C GLN A 541 28.49 4.61 -12.80
N LEU A 542 27.80 5.65 -12.36
CA LEU A 542 27.22 5.77 -11.01
C LEU A 542 25.78 5.24 -10.90
N LEU A 543 25.09 5.14 -12.04
CA LEU A 543 23.71 4.65 -12.15
C LEU A 543 23.66 3.44 -13.08
N PRO A 544 23.77 2.22 -12.56
CA PRO A 544 23.85 0.99 -13.37
C PRO A 544 22.54 0.58 -13.99
N ASN A 545 21.42 1.24 -13.63
CA ASN A 545 20.09 0.84 -14.08
C ASN A 545 19.93 1.00 -15.59
N LYS A 546 19.23 0.07 -16.23
CA LYS A 546 19.01 0.03 -17.69
C LYS A 546 17.55 0.23 -18.06
N TYR A 547 16.61 -0.16 -17.18
CA TYR A 547 15.18 -0.14 -17.46
C TYR A 547 14.43 0.70 -16.42
N LEU A 548 13.49 1.49 -16.90
CA LEU A 548 12.62 2.33 -16.07
C LEU A 548 11.16 2.01 -16.35
N PHE A 549 10.49 1.43 -15.36
CA PHE A 549 9.07 1.18 -15.35
C PHE A 549 8.35 2.27 -14.58
N VAL A 550 7.32 2.87 -15.17
CA VAL A 550 6.52 3.91 -14.51
C VAL A 550 5.04 3.54 -14.59
N ASP A 551 4.45 3.29 -13.42
CA ASP A 551 3.00 3.01 -13.29
C ASP A 551 2.21 4.30 -13.10
N GLU A 552 0.92 4.27 -13.49
CA GLU A 552 -0.02 5.38 -13.39
C GLU A 552 0.56 6.70 -13.95
N PHE A 553 1.24 6.62 -15.11
CA PHE A 553 1.97 7.74 -15.69
C PHE A 553 1.11 8.99 -15.95
N GLN A 554 -0.21 8.84 -16.14
CA GLN A 554 -1.15 9.94 -16.30
C GLN A 554 -1.28 10.85 -15.08
N ASP A 555 -0.75 10.45 -13.93
CA ASP A 555 -0.76 11.25 -12.70
C ASP A 555 0.55 12.03 -12.48
N SER A 556 1.49 11.93 -13.42
CA SER A 556 2.78 12.63 -13.36
C SER A 556 2.60 14.13 -13.63
N ASP A 557 3.31 14.94 -12.86
CA ASP A 557 3.45 16.37 -13.13
C ASP A 557 4.56 16.65 -14.16
N ASN A 558 4.61 17.88 -14.67
CA ASN A 558 5.57 18.29 -15.70
C ASN A 558 7.02 18.01 -15.32
N THR A 559 7.37 18.22 -14.06
CA THR A 559 8.74 18.02 -13.55
C THR A 559 9.11 16.54 -13.54
N GLN A 560 8.17 15.67 -13.21
CA GLN A 560 8.33 14.22 -13.22
C GLN A 560 8.46 13.68 -14.66
N ILE A 561 7.65 14.21 -15.59
CA ILE A 561 7.74 13.87 -17.02
C ILE A 561 9.14 14.25 -17.57
N GLU A 562 9.62 15.43 -17.24
CA GLU A 562 10.96 15.89 -17.62
C GLU A 562 12.07 15.02 -17.04
N LEU A 563 11.92 14.55 -15.80
CA LEU A 563 12.88 13.60 -15.21
C LEU A 563 12.91 12.30 -16.01
N VAL A 564 11.76 11.70 -16.32
CA VAL A 564 11.69 10.45 -17.10
C VAL A 564 12.34 10.64 -18.47
N ALA A 565 12.04 11.76 -19.17
CA ALA A 565 12.65 12.09 -20.43
C ALA A 565 14.18 12.27 -20.32
N THR A 566 14.66 12.92 -19.27
CA THR A 566 16.10 13.11 -19.00
C THR A 566 16.80 11.77 -18.76
N LEU A 567 16.21 10.87 -17.94
CA LEU A 567 16.77 9.53 -17.72
C LEU A 567 16.88 8.75 -19.02
N ARG A 568 15.90 8.88 -19.91
CA ARG A 568 15.93 8.25 -21.23
C ARG A 568 17.01 8.84 -22.15
N ASN A 569 17.02 10.16 -22.30
CA ASN A 569 17.86 10.84 -23.27
C ASN A 569 19.34 10.84 -22.86
N GLU A 570 19.62 11.11 -21.59
CA GLU A 570 20.98 11.34 -21.09
C GLU A 570 21.63 10.05 -20.52
N LEU A 571 20.81 9.18 -19.90
CA LEU A 571 21.30 7.95 -19.24
C LEU A 571 20.91 6.67 -19.98
N ASN A 572 20.28 6.82 -21.13
CA ASN A 572 19.90 5.71 -22.00
C ASN A 572 19.05 4.61 -21.36
N TYR A 573 18.18 4.99 -20.39
CA TYR A 573 17.22 4.06 -19.84
C TYR A 573 16.22 3.61 -20.90
N ARG A 574 15.85 2.35 -20.89
CA ARG A 574 14.70 1.84 -21.65
C ARG A 574 13.43 2.09 -20.87
N LEU A 575 12.46 2.71 -21.51
CA LEU A 575 11.22 3.14 -20.88
C LEU A 575 10.10 2.11 -21.05
N PHE A 576 9.39 1.84 -19.96
CA PHE A 576 8.10 1.17 -19.98
C PHE A 576 7.12 2.02 -19.15
N VAL A 577 6.32 2.84 -19.83
CA VAL A 577 5.36 3.72 -19.16
C VAL A 577 3.94 3.21 -19.39
N VAL A 578 3.16 3.08 -18.32
CA VAL A 578 1.80 2.56 -18.40
C VAL A 578 0.83 3.50 -17.69
N GLY A 579 -0.37 3.66 -18.26
CA GLY A 579 -1.40 4.49 -17.66
C GLY A 579 -2.69 4.56 -18.46
N ASP A 580 -3.66 5.29 -17.89
CA ASP A 580 -4.97 5.58 -18.49
C ASP A 580 -5.27 7.08 -18.35
N VAL A 581 -5.17 7.82 -19.42
CA VAL A 581 -5.45 9.27 -19.45
C VAL A 581 -6.83 9.61 -18.89
N LYS A 582 -7.82 8.72 -19.09
CA LYS A 582 -9.19 8.86 -18.56
C LYS A 582 -9.25 8.76 -17.04
N GLN A 583 -8.20 8.23 -16.39
CA GLN A 583 -8.05 8.14 -14.93
C GLN A 583 -7.15 9.24 -14.34
N SER A 584 -6.75 10.25 -15.10
CA SER A 584 -6.01 11.41 -14.60
C SER A 584 -6.92 12.33 -13.79
N ILE A 585 -6.87 12.23 -12.46
CA ILE A 585 -7.74 12.96 -11.52
C ILE A 585 -6.97 13.78 -10.48
N TYR A 586 -5.65 13.94 -10.63
CA TYR A 586 -4.80 14.68 -9.70
C TYR A 586 -4.29 16.01 -10.25
N ARG A 587 -5.05 16.66 -11.16
CA ARG A 587 -4.73 17.97 -11.72
C ARG A 587 -4.48 19.03 -10.63
N PHE A 588 -5.21 18.96 -9.52
CA PHE A 588 -5.00 19.86 -8.37
C PHE A 588 -3.63 19.69 -7.69
N ARG A 589 -2.91 18.59 -7.95
CA ARG A 589 -1.52 18.34 -7.54
C ARG A 589 -0.50 18.66 -8.63
N GLY A 590 -0.94 19.16 -9.79
CA GLY A 590 -0.09 19.46 -10.93
C GLY A 590 -0.01 18.36 -11.99
N ALA A 591 -0.76 17.24 -11.84
CA ALA A 591 -0.78 16.20 -12.86
C ALA A 591 -1.29 16.73 -14.20
N ASP A 592 -0.60 16.32 -15.27
CA ASP A 592 -0.93 16.70 -16.64
C ASP A 592 -1.55 15.50 -17.38
N TYR A 593 -2.80 15.64 -17.80
CA TYR A 593 -3.48 14.60 -18.57
C TYR A 593 -2.88 14.39 -19.98
N THR A 594 -2.08 15.35 -20.48
CA THR A 594 -1.30 15.22 -21.73
C THR A 594 0.08 14.60 -21.50
N SER A 595 0.33 14.00 -20.35
CA SER A 595 1.63 13.48 -19.92
C SER A 595 2.31 12.58 -20.96
N PHE A 596 1.55 11.71 -21.64
CA PHE A 596 2.10 10.84 -22.69
C PHE A 596 2.53 11.60 -23.94
N GLU A 597 1.72 12.58 -24.39
CA GLU A 597 2.06 13.43 -25.54
C GLU A 597 3.26 14.30 -25.23
N ARG A 598 3.31 14.84 -24.02
CA ARG A 598 4.44 15.63 -23.55
C ARG A 598 5.71 14.79 -23.47
N LEU A 599 5.65 13.56 -22.95
CA LEU A 599 6.81 12.66 -22.94
C LEU A 599 7.30 12.41 -24.37
N ASP A 600 6.42 12.08 -25.31
CA ASP A 600 6.77 11.88 -26.73
C ASP A 600 7.46 13.11 -27.35
N SER A 601 7.09 14.32 -26.93
CA SER A 601 7.73 15.56 -27.42
C SER A 601 9.12 15.82 -26.81
N LEU A 602 9.42 15.25 -25.65
CA LEU A 602 10.66 15.47 -24.91
C LEU A 602 11.73 14.39 -25.19
N VAL A 603 11.34 13.21 -25.65
CA VAL A 603 12.27 12.13 -25.95
C VAL A 603 12.79 12.22 -27.39
N ALA A 604 14.03 11.76 -27.60
CA ALA A 604 14.69 11.84 -28.91
C ALA A 604 14.02 10.97 -29.99
N SER A 605 13.35 9.89 -29.58
CA SER A 605 12.59 8.99 -30.46
C SER A 605 11.23 8.69 -29.82
N PRO A 606 10.12 8.72 -30.58
CA PRO A 606 8.81 8.44 -30.03
C PRO A 606 8.73 7.00 -29.53
N LEU A 607 8.01 6.80 -28.41
CA LEU A 607 7.79 5.49 -27.83
C LEU A 607 6.79 4.68 -28.69
N ARG A 608 7.02 3.37 -28.78
CA ARG A 608 6.03 2.48 -29.38
C ARG A 608 4.79 2.43 -28.52
N SER A 609 3.62 2.76 -29.08
CA SER A 609 2.35 2.77 -28.37
C SER A 609 1.64 1.44 -28.52
N LEU A 610 1.25 0.83 -27.40
CA LEU A 610 0.42 -0.39 -27.34
C LEU A 610 -0.82 -0.11 -26.49
N SER A 611 -1.91 -0.83 -26.74
CA SER A 611 -3.19 -0.65 -26.06
C SER A 611 -3.66 -1.95 -25.40
N LEU A 612 -4.18 -1.83 -24.16
CA LEU A 612 -4.82 -2.92 -23.44
C LEU A 612 -6.30 -2.61 -23.27
N ASN A 613 -7.17 -3.34 -23.98
CA ASN A 613 -8.59 -3.05 -24.05
C ASN A 613 -9.47 -4.16 -23.47
N GLN A 614 -8.95 -5.35 -23.19
CA GLN A 614 -9.71 -6.41 -22.53
C GLN A 614 -9.83 -6.12 -21.03
N ASN A 615 -11.07 -6.05 -20.54
CA ASN A 615 -11.36 -5.75 -19.13
C ASN A 615 -11.74 -7.03 -18.38
N TYR A 616 -11.00 -7.29 -17.30
CA TYR A 616 -11.17 -8.47 -16.43
C TYR A 616 -11.90 -8.14 -15.11
N ARG A 617 -12.27 -6.87 -14.90
CA ARG A 617 -12.89 -6.39 -13.67
C ARG A 617 -14.41 -6.38 -13.76
N THR A 618 -14.93 -5.74 -14.78
CA THR A 618 -16.34 -5.39 -14.90
C THR A 618 -17.06 -6.36 -15.84
N SER A 619 -18.29 -6.79 -15.49
CA SER A 619 -19.10 -7.65 -16.36
C SER A 619 -19.28 -7.01 -17.73
N ALA A 620 -19.29 -7.83 -18.79
CA ALA A 620 -19.34 -7.36 -20.17
C ALA A 620 -20.60 -6.50 -20.44
N SER A 621 -21.74 -6.85 -19.87
CA SER A 621 -22.99 -6.13 -20.03
C SER A 621 -22.95 -4.74 -19.35
N LEU A 622 -22.49 -4.66 -18.11
CA LEU A 622 -22.33 -3.37 -17.41
C LEU A 622 -21.33 -2.48 -18.14
N LEU A 623 -20.24 -3.08 -18.61
CA LEU A 623 -19.18 -2.36 -19.32
C LEU A 623 -19.66 -1.77 -20.64
N ASP A 624 -20.47 -2.51 -21.41
CA ASP A 624 -21.08 -2.01 -22.66
C ASP A 624 -22.02 -0.81 -22.39
N LYS A 625 -22.89 -0.94 -21.38
CA LYS A 625 -23.79 0.16 -20.97
C LYS A 625 -23.01 1.42 -20.55
N MET A 626 -21.93 1.26 -19.77
CA MET A 626 -21.06 2.38 -19.40
C MET A 626 -20.27 2.90 -20.61
N GLY A 627 -19.81 2.02 -21.50
CA GLY A 627 -19.06 2.38 -22.71
C GLY A 627 -19.82 3.34 -23.63
N ARG A 628 -21.14 3.17 -23.78
CA ARG A 628 -22.00 4.10 -24.51
C ARG A 628 -22.02 5.49 -23.85
N MET A 629 -22.07 5.57 -22.53
CA MET A 629 -21.97 6.85 -21.81
C MET A 629 -20.62 7.52 -22.02
N PHE A 630 -19.54 6.74 -22.00
CA PHE A 630 -18.18 7.25 -22.22
C PHE A 630 -17.99 7.74 -23.66
N ALA A 631 -18.53 7.04 -24.65
CA ALA A 631 -18.55 7.47 -26.04
C ALA A 631 -19.32 8.78 -26.24
N ALA A 632 -20.47 8.94 -25.57
CA ALA A 632 -21.22 10.19 -25.60
C ALA A 632 -20.44 11.39 -25.01
N TRP A 633 -19.66 11.19 -23.95
CA TRP A 633 -18.75 12.22 -23.43
C TRP A 633 -17.59 12.51 -24.39
N GLY A 634 -17.05 11.49 -25.07
CA GLY A 634 -15.99 11.63 -26.08
C GLY A 634 -16.45 12.39 -27.31
N GLY A 635 -17.69 12.13 -27.80
CA GLY A 635 -18.32 12.80 -28.93
C GLY A 635 -18.82 14.21 -28.65
N HIS A 636 -18.87 14.67 -27.40
CA HIS A 636 -19.30 16.00 -27.04
C HIS A 636 -18.40 17.09 -27.65
N PRO A 637 -18.95 18.25 -28.11
CA PRO A 637 -18.14 19.31 -28.73
C PRO A 637 -16.97 19.81 -27.89
N GLU A 638 -17.12 19.83 -26.56
CA GLU A 638 -16.06 20.16 -25.61
C GLU A 638 -15.10 19.00 -25.32
N LYS A 639 -15.31 17.80 -25.92
CA LYS A 639 -14.52 16.58 -25.66
C LYS A 639 -14.34 16.33 -24.18
N LEU A 640 -15.47 16.11 -23.48
CA LEU A 640 -15.50 16.01 -22.02
C LEU A 640 -14.65 14.87 -21.46
N LEU A 641 -14.50 13.79 -22.21
CA LEU A 641 -13.62 12.68 -21.91
C LEU A 641 -12.72 12.39 -23.12
N PRO A 642 -11.40 12.16 -22.97
CA PRO A 642 -10.52 11.70 -24.04
C PRO A 642 -10.83 10.23 -24.36
N TYR A 643 -11.94 9.98 -25.05
CA TYR A 643 -12.44 8.65 -25.37
C TYR A 643 -12.73 8.55 -26.85
N THR A 644 -12.16 7.53 -27.49
CA THR A 644 -12.33 7.20 -28.92
C THR A 644 -12.77 5.75 -29.07
N ASP A 645 -13.08 5.29 -30.26
CA ASP A 645 -13.40 3.88 -30.51
C ASP A 645 -12.25 2.93 -30.14
N LEU A 646 -11.01 3.40 -30.20
CA LEU A 646 -9.82 2.64 -29.79
C LEU A 646 -9.76 2.43 -28.27
N ASP A 647 -10.45 3.25 -27.50
CA ASP A 647 -10.52 3.17 -26.03
C ASP A 647 -11.63 2.24 -25.53
N ARG A 648 -12.44 1.69 -26.46
CA ARG A 648 -13.55 0.82 -26.09
C ARG A 648 -13.05 -0.44 -25.40
N LEU A 649 -13.49 -0.63 -24.18
CA LEU A 649 -13.16 -1.79 -23.38
C LEU A 649 -14.06 -2.96 -23.71
N VAL A 650 -13.49 -4.16 -23.80
CA VAL A 650 -14.20 -5.42 -24.05
C VAL A 650 -14.17 -6.26 -22.77
N GLY A 651 -15.32 -6.54 -22.20
CA GLY A 651 -15.43 -7.39 -21.01
C GLY A 651 -15.18 -8.86 -21.32
N VAL A 652 -14.35 -9.52 -20.54
CA VAL A 652 -14.04 -10.95 -20.69
C VAL A 652 -15.05 -11.81 -19.94
N GLU A 653 -15.52 -11.35 -18.77
CA GLU A 653 -16.49 -12.10 -17.97
C GLU A 653 -17.92 -11.93 -18.48
N SER A 654 -18.51 -13.01 -18.99
CA SER A 654 -19.93 -13.11 -19.30
C SER A 654 -20.68 -13.70 -18.09
N THR A 655 -21.34 -12.88 -17.33
CA THR A 655 -22.32 -13.32 -16.33
C THR A 655 -23.71 -13.30 -16.95
N GLY A 656 -24.59 -14.24 -16.53
CA GLY A 656 -25.97 -14.25 -16.97
C GLY A 656 -26.63 -12.88 -16.72
N MET A 657 -27.12 -12.27 -17.77
CA MET A 657 -27.62 -10.89 -17.82
C MET A 657 -28.80 -10.69 -16.85
N THR A 658 -28.71 -9.64 -16.03
CA THR A 658 -29.87 -9.04 -15.37
C THR A 658 -29.97 -7.58 -15.80
N ASP A 659 -31.20 -7.09 -16.05
CA ASP A 659 -31.46 -5.68 -16.42
C ASP A 659 -31.08 -4.68 -15.32
N GLN A 660 -30.65 -5.14 -14.14
CA GLN A 660 -30.37 -4.32 -12.95
C GLN A 660 -28.90 -3.96 -12.74
N GLU A 661 -28.00 -4.24 -13.69
CA GLU A 661 -26.58 -3.96 -13.53
C GLU A 661 -26.26 -2.46 -13.52
N LEU A 662 -26.91 -1.66 -14.40
CA LEU A 662 -26.84 -0.21 -14.41
C LEU A 662 -28.21 0.37 -14.06
N VAL A 663 -28.31 0.99 -12.89
CA VAL A 663 -29.53 1.63 -12.40
C VAL A 663 -29.32 3.13 -12.32
N ILE A 664 -30.12 3.90 -13.03
CA ILE A 664 -30.10 5.37 -13.00
C ILE A 664 -31.49 5.86 -12.55
N ASP A 665 -31.64 6.20 -11.27
CA ASP A 665 -32.89 6.60 -10.67
C ASP A 665 -33.01 8.10 -10.52
N LYS A 666 -34.12 8.72 -10.97
CA LYS A 666 -34.44 10.13 -10.74
C LYS A 666 -35.18 10.31 -9.42
N VAL A 667 -34.50 10.79 -8.39
CA VAL A 667 -34.98 10.85 -7.00
C VAL A 667 -35.34 12.28 -6.59
N LYS A 668 -36.42 12.47 -5.86
CA LYS A 668 -36.70 13.74 -5.18
C LYS A 668 -35.78 13.90 -3.97
N ARG A 669 -35.51 15.17 -3.59
CA ARG A 669 -34.61 15.46 -2.46
C ARG A 669 -35.11 14.85 -1.14
N GLU A 670 -36.41 14.84 -0.93
CA GLU A 670 -37.08 14.28 0.28
C GLU A 670 -37.00 12.75 0.36
N ASP A 671 -36.88 12.05 -0.76
CA ASP A 671 -36.80 10.59 -0.87
C ASP A 671 -35.35 10.07 -0.92
N LEU A 672 -34.36 10.94 -0.97
CA LEU A 672 -32.97 10.53 -1.23
C LEU A 672 -32.41 9.59 -0.16
N ASP A 673 -32.58 9.94 1.11
CA ASP A 673 -32.04 9.15 2.23
C ASP A 673 -32.66 7.75 2.26
N ARG A 674 -33.99 7.67 2.07
CA ARG A 674 -34.68 6.37 1.94
C ARG A 674 -34.14 5.55 0.75
N LYS A 675 -33.92 6.21 -0.42
CA LYS A 675 -33.40 5.53 -1.62
C LYS A 675 -31.96 5.07 -1.45
N ILE A 676 -31.15 5.78 -0.70
CA ILE A 676 -29.79 5.33 -0.35
C ILE A 676 -29.88 4.02 0.43
N ILE A 677 -30.71 3.99 1.50
CA ILE A 677 -30.87 2.81 2.37
C ILE A 677 -31.40 1.61 1.57
N GLU A 678 -32.50 1.79 0.79
CA GLU A 678 -33.07 0.73 -0.04
C GLU A 678 -32.05 0.08 -0.98
N ASN A 679 -31.23 0.88 -1.68
CA ASN A 679 -30.21 0.36 -2.60
C ASN A 679 -29.04 -0.31 -1.87
N VAL A 680 -28.68 0.17 -0.71
CA VAL A 680 -27.64 -0.43 0.13
C VAL A 680 -28.10 -1.80 0.66
N GLU A 681 -29.31 -1.88 1.21
CA GLU A 681 -29.88 -3.15 1.70
C GLU A 681 -30.01 -4.18 0.59
N GLN A 682 -30.46 -3.75 -0.60
CA GLN A 682 -30.51 -4.61 -1.77
C GLN A 682 -29.13 -5.12 -2.15
N ALA A 683 -28.13 -4.24 -2.22
CA ALA A 683 -26.74 -4.59 -2.56
C ALA A 683 -26.17 -5.59 -1.53
N LEU A 684 -26.39 -5.36 -0.22
CA LEU A 684 -25.96 -6.27 0.83
C LEU A 684 -26.65 -7.64 0.72
N ALA A 685 -27.95 -7.67 0.41
CA ALA A 685 -28.69 -8.91 0.21
C ALA A 685 -28.14 -9.71 -0.99
N GLU A 686 -27.71 -9.03 -2.05
CA GLU A 686 -27.07 -9.64 -3.22
C GLU A 686 -25.71 -10.23 -2.87
N VAL A 687 -24.81 -9.45 -2.25
CA VAL A 687 -23.43 -9.89 -1.95
C VAL A 687 -23.39 -11.00 -0.90
N ARG A 688 -24.36 -11.07 0.02
CA ARG A 688 -24.49 -12.15 1.01
C ARG A 688 -24.76 -13.52 0.38
N ARG A 689 -25.34 -13.55 -0.81
CA ARG A 689 -25.63 -14.80 -1.55
C ARG A 689 -24.42 -15.30 -2.33
N LEU A 690 -23.39 -14.48 -2.48
CA LEU A 690 -22.20 -14.85 -3.24
C LEU A 690 -21.30 -15.81 -2.43
N PRO A 691 -20.51 -16.66 -3.12
CA PRO A 691 -19.46 -17.44 -2.49
C PRO A 691 -18.46 -16.55 -1.73
N ALA A 692 -17.85 -17.07 -0.66
CA ALA A 692 -16.89 -16.30 0.16
C ALA A 692 -15.66 -15.82 -0.62
N LYS A 693 -15.34 -16.45 -1.75
CA LYS A 693 -14.24 -16.13 -2.63
C LYS A 693 -14.49 -14.90 -3.52
N GLU A 694 -15.73 -14.50 -3.74
CA GLU A 694 -16.07 -13.38 -4.58
C GLU A 694 -15.98 -12.06 -3.81
N ASN A 695 -15.70 -10.96 -4.57
CA ASN A 695 -15.66 -9.63 -3.98
C ASN A 695 -17.07 -9.23 -3.49
N ARG A 696 -17.25 -9.18 -2.17
CA ARG A 696 -18.50 -8.84 -1.50
C ARG A 696 -18.58 -7.36 -1.07
N LYS A 697 -17.65 -6.52 -1.50
CA LYS A 697 -17.57 -5.12 -1.09
C LYS A 697 -18.64 -4.28 -1.79
N VAL A 698 -19.37 -3.48 -1.00
CA VAL A 698 -20.34 -2.50 -1.48
C VAL A 698 -19.80 -1.10 -1.13
N ALA A 699 -19.70 -0.20 -2.11
CA ALA A 699 -19.22 1.15 -1.88
C ALA A 699 -20.25 2.23 -2.24
N LEU A 700 -20.31 3.27 -1.39
CA LEU A 700 -20.95 4.55 -1.71
C LEU A 700 -19.87 5.56 -2.04
N ILE A 701 -19.79 5.94 -3.32
CA ILE A 701 -18.75 6.85 -3.82
C ILE A 701 -19.33 8.26 -3.98
N VAL A 702 -18.65 9.23 -3.36
CA VAL A 702 -19.05 10.63 -3.38
C VAL A 702 -17.88 11.56 -3.73
N ARG A 703 -18.19 12.82 -4.09
CA ARG A 703 -17.18 13.78 -4.51
C ARG A 703 -16.35 14.38 -3.37
N THR A 704 -16.96 14.59 -2.20
CA THR A 704 -16.31 15.33 -1.10
C THR A 704 -16.43 14.60 0.22
N ASN A 705 -15.46 14.83 1.14
CA ASN A 705 -15.50 14.30 2.51
C ASN A 705 -16.76 14.74 3.27
N ARG A 706 -17.32 15.92 2.97
CA ARG A 706 -18.59 16.37 3.57
C ARG A 706 -19.74 15.46 3.15
N HIS A 707 -19.85 15.17 1.85
CA HIS A 707 -20.87 14.25 1.34
C HIS A 707 -20.70 12.84 1.90
N ALA A 708 -19.45 12.38 2.08
CA ALA A 708 -19.19 11.08 2.65
C ALA A 708 -19.68 10.98 4.10
N LYS A 709 -19.37 11.97 4.93
CA LYS A 709 -19.87 12.04 6.31
C LYS A 709 -21.41 12.08 6.38
N ASP A 710 -22.02 12.81 5.48
CA ASP A 710 -23.48 12.91 5.39
C ASP A 710 -24.10 11.56 5.05
N VAL A 711 -23.54 10.85 4.05
CA VAL A 711 -24.01 9.54 3.62
C VAL A 711 -23.74 8.47 4.69
N ALA A 712 -22.58 8.52 5.32
CA ALA A 712 -22.24 7.60 6.43
C ALA A 712 -23.24 7.75 7.59
N ARG A 713 -23.55 8.99 7.99
CA ARG A 713 -24.55 9.28 9.03
C ARG A 713 -25.94 8.71 8.66
N ILE A 714 -26.39 8.87 7.41
CA ILE A 714 -27.67 8.32 6.94
C ILE A 714 -27.70 6.80 7.09
N CYS A 715 -26.62 6.11 6.73
CA CYS A 715 -26.53 4.67 6.85
C CYS A 715 -26.42 4.21 8.33
N GLU A 716 -25.65 4.90 9.15
CA GLU A 716 -25.49 4.62 10.59
C GLU A 716 -26.83 4.81 11.35
N GLU A 717 -27.59 5.88 11.04
CA GLU A 717 -28.94 6.13 11.59
C GLU A 717 -29.95 5.03 11.22
N ALA A 718 -29.70 4.33 10.11
CA ALA A 718 -30.49 3.16 9.68
C ALA A 718 -29.97 1.82 10.26
N GLY A 719 -28.97 1.83 11.15
CA GLY A 719 -28.41 0.62 11.76
C GLY A 719 -27.46 -0.16 10.85
N LEU A 720 -26.93 0.47 9.80
CA LEU A 720 -26.01 -0.18 8.85
C LEU A 720 -24.55 0.07 9.25
N ALA A 721 -23.75 -1.00 9.28
CA ALA A 721 -22.31 -0.90 9.58
C ALA A 721 -21.54 -0.25 8.43
N VAL A 722 -20.94 0.92 8.68
CA VAL A 722 -20.26 1.74 7.68
C VAL A 722 -18.79 1.92 8.02
N THR A 723 -17.93 1.71 7.05
CA THR A 723 -16.52 2.12 7.11
C THR A 723 -16.32 3.39 6.29
N GLN A 724 -15.71 4.41 6.88
CA GLN A 724 -15.43 5.67 6.20
C GLN A 724 -13.97 5.69 5.72
N ASN A 725 -13.77 5.73 4.40
CA ASN A 725 -12.45 5.88 3.79
C ASN A 725 -12.30 7.30 3.23
N LEU A 726 -11.78 8.22 4.07
CA LEU A 726 -11.73 9.65 3.79
C LEU A 726 -10.29 10.18 3.74
N ASP A 727 -10.08 11.23 2.94
CA ASP A 727 -8.78 11.87 2.82
C ASP A 727 -8.41 12.70 4.06
N GLY A 728 -7.16 12.55 4.52
CA GLY A 728 -6.57 13.44 5.49
C GLY A 728 -7.21 13.39 6.88
N THR A 729 -7.79 12.24 7.27
CA THR A 729 -8.44 12.08 8.58
C THR A 729 -7.50 11.57 9.66
N PHE A 730 -6.38 10.94 9.32
CA PHE A 730 -5.48 10.29 10.25
C PHE A 730 -5.04 11.19 11.41
N PHE A 731 -4.51 12.39 11.11
CA PHE A 731 -4.05 13.33 12.16
C PHE A 731 -5.20 13.95 12.97
N LYS A 732 -6.46 13.74 12.58
CA LYS A 732 -7.67 14.14 13.31
C LYS A 732 -8.30 13.01 14.09
N SER A 733 -7.80 11.79 13.94
CA SER A 733 -8.34 10.60 14.59
C SER A 733 -8.19 10.68 16.11
N ASP A 734 -9.07 9.97 16.82
CA ASP A 734 -9.04 9.89 18.28
C ASP A 734 -7.71 9.33 18.80
N ALA A 735 -7.14 8.34 18.12
CA ALA A 735 -5.85 7.75 18.49
C ALA A 735 -4.73 8.79 18.50
N VAL A 736 -4.63 9.61 17.44
CA VAL A 736 -3.62 10.67 17.34
C VAL A 736 -3.88 11.79 18.34
N ARG A 737 -5.15 12.15 18.54
CA ARG A 737 -5.54 13.18 19.52
C ARG A 737 -5.18 12.76 20.95
N HIS A 738 -5.53 11.54 21.34
CA HIS A 738 -5.23 11.02 22.67
C HIS A 738 -3.70 10.82 22.87
N PHE A 739 -3.01 10.37 21.83
CA PHE A 739 -1.55 10.28 21.85
C PHE A 739 -0.90 11.66 22.06
N LYS A 740 -1.40 12.70 21.39
CA LYS A 740 -0.93 14.06 21.59
C LYS A 740 -1.17 14.53 23.02
N MET A 741 -2.35 14.24 23.60
CA MET A 741 -2.64 14.55 25.00
C MET A 741 -1.68 13.86 25.96
N LEU A 742 -1.26 12.63 25.68
CA LEU A 742 -0.23 11.91 26.44
C LEU A 742 1.11 12.64 26.36
N LEU A 743 1.54 13.05 25.15
CA LEU A 743 2.78 13.81 24.98
C LEU A 743 2.73 15.16 25.70
N ASP A 744 1.60 15.88 25.65
CA ASP A 744 1.39 17.13 26.36
C ASP A 744 1.53 16.93 27.87
N ALA A 745 0.91 15.89 28.43
CA ALA A 745 0.97 15.58 29.85
C ALA A 745 2.39 15.16 30.32
N LEU A 746 3.15 14.45 29.52
CA LEU A 746 4.53 14.06 29.80
C LEU A 746 5.51 15.22 29.66
N LEU A 747 5.27 16.14 28.74
CA LEU A 747 6.13 17.29 28.47
C LEU A 747 5.90 18.44 29.46
N TYR A 748 4.63 18.64 29.86
CA TYR A 748 4.20 19.71 30.76
C TYR A 748 3.53 19.16 32.03
N PRO A 749 4.26 18.39 32.88
CA PRO A 749 3.69 17.74 34.06
C PRO A 749 3.21 18.70 35.14
N HIS A 750 3.52 20.01 35.02
CA HIS A 750 3.07 21.04 35.91
C HIS A 750 1.73 21.66 35.50
N GLU A 751 1.28 21.45 34.27
CA GLU A 751 0.02 22.00 33.69
C GLU A 751 -1.04 20.93 33.50
N MET A 752 -1.39 20.22 34.59
CA MET A 752 -2.29 19.04 34.52
C MET A 752 -3.72 19.36 34.07
N LYS A 753 -4.17 20.60 34.18
CA LYS A 753 -5.51 21.02 33.71
C LYS A 753 -5.79 20.63 32.22
N ASN A 754 -4.73 20.56 31.42
CA ASN A 754 -4.84 20.16 30.02
C ASN A 754 -4.94 18.64 29.84
N ALA A 755 -4.72 17.86 30.89
CA ALA A 755 -4.73 16.39 30.84
C ALA A 755 -6.10 15.78 31.13
N ILE A 756 -7.17 16.57 31.28
CA ILE A 756 -8.52 16.05 31.58
C ILE A 756 -9.02 15.11 30.49
N GLY A 757 -8.78 15.44 29.22
CA GLY A 757 -9.13 14.57 28.10
C GLY A 757 -8.31 13.28 28.05
N LEU A 758 -7.08 13.28 28.58
CA LEU A 758 -6.26 12.07 28.70
C LEU A 758 -6.83 11.13 29.78
N LEU A 759 -7.36 11.69 30.89
CA LEU A 759 -7.97 10.91 31.97
C LEU A 759 -9.17 10.08 31.46
N GLU A 760 -10.04 10.70 30.64
CA GLU A 760 -11.20 10.01 30.02
C GLU A 760 -10.84 9.14 28.82
N SER A 761 -9.65 9.29 28.26
CA SER A 761 -9.19 8.52 27.11
C SER A 761 -8.93 7.04 27.45
N PRO A 762 -8.79 6.15 26.46
CA PRO A 762 -8.46 4.74 26.70
C PRO A 762 -7.14 4.53 27.48
N TYR A 763 -6.26 5.52 27.55
CA TYR A 763 -5.01 5.43 28.33
C TYR A 763 -5.26 5.27 29.83
N PHE A 764 -6.29 5.91 30.38
CA PHE A 764 -6.62 5.85 31.80
C PHE A 764 -8.04 5.34 32.07
N ALA A 765 -8.90 5.40 31.07
CA ALA A 765 -10.28 4.87 31.07
C ALA A 765 -11.10 5.31 32.32
N TYR A 766 -10.88 6.54 32.80
CA TYR A 766 -11.61 7.07 33.96
C TYR A 766 -12.79 7.91 33.49
N GLU A 767 -13.98 7.54 33.91
CA GLU A 767 -15.21 8.25 33.58
C GLU A 767 -15.46 9.38 34.57
N ILE A 768 -15.46 10.64 34.11
CA ILE A 768 -15.68 11.78 34.97
C ILE A 768 -17.18 12.11 34.97
N PRO A 769 -17.88 12.02 36.13
CA PRO A 769 -19.29 12.41 36.21
C PRO A 769 -19.49 13.87 35.82
N SER A 770 -20.49 14.16 34.96
CA SER A 770 -20.75 15.52 34.46
C SER A 770 -20.97 16.53 35.59
N ARG A 771 -21.53 16.12 36.72
CA ARG A 771 -21.67 16.95 37.93
C ARG A 771 -20.32 17.40 38.51
N THR A 772 -19.31 16.54 38.44
CA THR A 772 -17.94 16.84 38.92
C THR A 772 -17.31 17.89 38.01
N LEU A 773 -17.46 17.77 36.68
CA LEU A 773 -16.99 18.75 35.70
C LEU A 773 -17.59 20.14 35.93
N VAL A 774 -18.90 20.21 36.13
CA VAL A 774 -19.60 21.48 36.42
C VAL A 774 -19.09 22.09 37.73
N GLY A 775 -18.73 21.28 38.74
CA GLY A 775 -18.19 21.73 40.01
C GLY A 775 -16.79 22.38 39.94
N PHE A 776 -16.06 22.23 38.84
CA PHE A 776 -14.77 22.86 38.54
C PHE A 776 -14.86 24.15 37.75
N GLN A 777 -16.07 24.59 37.37
CA GLN A 777 -16.28 25.75 36.49
C GLN A 777 -15.68 27.01 37.16
N GLY A 778 -14.60 27.57 36.58
CA GLY A 778 -13.89 28.72 37.10
C GLY A 778 -12.78 28.44 38.13
N ASP A 779 -12.66 27.19 38.62
CA ASP A 779 -11.64 26.82 39.64
C ASP A 779 -10.58 25.88 39.02
N SER A 780 -9.58 26.46 38.39
CA SER A 780 -8.48 25.74 37.72
C SER A 780 -7.56 24.98 38.70
N GLU A 781 -7.40 25.45 39.94
CA GLU A 781 -6.53 24.79 40.94
C GLU A 781 -7.18 23.50 41.48
N ARG A 782 -8.49 23.55 41.68
CA ARG A 782 -9.26 22.38 42.12
C ARG A 782 -9.32 21.28 41.04
N LEU A 783 -9.44 21.69 39.78
CA LEU A 783 -9.35 20.79 38.66
C LEU A 783 -7.94 20.16 38.56
N ASP A 784 -6.87 20.95 38.67
CA ASP A 784 -5.50 20.45 38.63
C ASP A 784 -5.25 19.43 39.77
N THR A 785 -5.72 19.73 40.98
CA THR A 785 -5.60 18.83 42.14
C THR A 785 -6.34 17.53 41.90
N PHE A 786 -7.55 17.58 41.31
CA PHE A 786 -8.33 16.39 40.97
C PHE A 786 -7.56 15.51 39.97
N ILE A 787 -7.08 16.07 38.88
CA ILE A 787 -6.35 15.32 37.84
C ILE A 787 -5.09 14.68 38.45
N ARG A 788 -4.30 15.46 39.25
CA ARG A 788 -3.09 14.96 39.93
C ARG A 788 -3.36 13.78 40.84
N SER A 789 -4.49 13.79 41.56
CA SER A 789 -4.83 12.71 42.49
C SER A 789 -5.10 11.38 41.74
N HIS A 790 -5.48 11.43 40.47
CA HIS A 790 -5.82 10.24 39.69
C HIS A 790 -4.67 9.71 38.83
N ILE A 791 -3.90 10.58 38.17
CA ILE A 791 -2.86 10.18 37.23
C ILE A 791 -1.46 10.75 37.54
N GLY A 792 -1.34 11.62 38.54
CA GLY A 792 -0.09 12.32 38.83
C GLY A 792 1.09 11.40 39.20
N ASN A 793 0.83 10.34 39.96
CA ASN A 793 1.87 9.36 40.36
C ASN A 793 2.37 8.57 39.14
N ASP A 794 1.48 8.12 38.30
CA ASP A 794 1.82 7.39 37.07
C ASP A 794 2.66 8.24 36.12
N LEU A 795 2.17 9.46 35.81
CA LEU A 795 2.90 10.39 34.96
C LEU A 795 4.27 10.75 35.51
N SER A 796 4.38 10.93 36.82
CA SER A 796 5.67 11.20 37.48
C SER A 796 6.63 10.01 37.36
N GLY A 797 6.12 8.79 37.36
CA GLY A 797 6.87 7.56 37.06
C GLY A 797 7.42 7.57 35.63
N TYR A 798 6.57 7.79 34.65
CA TYR A 798 6.97 7.83 33.25
C TYR A 798 7.93 8.98 32.93
N VAL A 799 7.75 10.14 33.51
CA VAL A 799 8.70 11.26 33.37
C VAL A 799 10.09 10.91 33.94
N ARG A 800 10.17 10.09 34.99
CA ARG A 800 11.45 9.55 35.48
C ARG A 800 12.06 8.56 34.49
N ASP A 801 11.25 7.67 33.93
CA ASP A 801 11.69 6.68 32.96
C ASP A 801 12.23 7.34 31.68
N LEU A 802 11.65 8.46 31.24
CA LEU A 802 12.15 9.27 30.11
C LEU A 802 13.57 9.80 30.27
N ARG A 803 14.10 9.84 31.51
CA ARG A 803 15.50 10.21 31.76
C ARG A 803 16.47 9.03 31.53
N LEU A 804 15.99 7.81 31.54
CA LEU A 804 16.80 6.59 31.54
C LEU A 804 16.59 5.73 30.29
N SER A 805 15.50 5.95 29.54
CA SER A 805 15.08 5.11 28.43
C SER A 805 14.65 5.92 27.19
N PRO A 806 14.78 5.40 25.97
CA PRO A 806 14.29 6.05 24.78
C PRO A 806 12.79 6.35 24.85
N VAL A 807 12.39 7.48 24.31
CA VAL A 807 11.00 7.99 24.42
C VAL A 807 9.97 6.98 23.91
N LEU A 808 10.22 6.37 22.75
CA LEU A 808 9.27 5.40 22.16
C LEU A 808 9.12 4.15 23.03
N SER A 809 10.19 3.72 23.71
CA SER A 809 10.13 2.61 24.67
C SER A 809 9.28 2.95 25.89
N VAL A 810 9.39 4.18 26.41
CA VAL A 810 8.54 4.63 27.52
C VAL A 810 7.08 4.74 27.08
N ILE A 811 6.81 5.25 25.88
CA ILE A 811 5.45 5.30 25.33
C ILE A 811 4.88 3.89 25.18
N GLN A 812 5.66 2.94 24.66
CA GLN A 812 5.24 1.54 24.56
C GLN A 812 4.94 0.93 25.94
N LYS A 813 5.76 1.27 26.94
CA LYS A 813 5.52 0.89 28.32
C LYS A 813 4.18 1.43 28.84
N VAL A 814 3.86 2.71 28.59
CA VAL A 814 2.56 3.30 28.96
C VAL A 814 1.40 2.54 28.32
N ILE A 815 1.50 2.27 27.03
CA ILE A 815 0.47 1.51 26.27
C ILE A 815 0.22 0.14 26.91
N THR A 816 1.30 -0.54 27.32
CA THR A 816 1.22 -1.90 27.88
C THR A 816 0.71 -1.88 29.33
N GLU A 817 1.32 -1.05 30.18
CA GLU A 817 0.97 -1.01 31.63
C GLU A 817 -0.45 -0.51 31.86
N LYS A 818 -0.93 0.41 31.04
CA LYS A 818 -2.31 0.92 31.15
C LYS A 818 -3.34 0.03 30.48
N GLY A 819 -2.94 -1.08 29.87
CA GLY A 819 -3.85 -1.99 29.19
C GLY A 819 -4.64 -1.29 28.09
N LEU A 820 -3.99 -0.33 27.37
CA LEU A 820 -4.67 0.52 26.38
C LEU A 820 -5.52 -0.30 25.40
N ARG A 821 -4.99 -1.43 24.94
CA ARG A 821 -5.70 -2.28 23.97
C ARG A 821 -7.01 -2.85 24.53
N ASP A 822 -7.03 -3.17 25.82
CA ASP A 822 -8.23 -3.71 26.48
C ASP A 822 -9.24 -2.60 26.80
N ASN A 823 -8.80 -1.37 26.96
CA ASN A 823 -9.64 -0.22 27.28
C ASN A 823 -10.33 0.42 26.07
N ILE A 824 -9.80 0.20 24.83
CA ILE A 824 -10.32 0.85 23.63
C ILE A 824 -11.77 0.43 23.36
N LEU A 825 -12.08 -0.86 23.40
CA LEU A 825 -13.43 -1.35 23.12
C LEU A 825 -14.45 -0.89 24.17
N PRO A 826 -14.21 -1.02 25.48
CA PRO A 826 -15.08 -0.45 26.51
C PRO A 826 -15.31 1.06 26.34
N TYR A 827 -14.26 1.82 26.00
CA TYR A 827 -14.36 3.25 25.74
C TYR A 827 -15.40 3.61 24.68
N TYR A 828 -15.46 2.84 23.58
CA TYR A 828 -16.45 3.05 22.53
C TYR A 828 -17.82 2.46 22.86
N LEU A 829 -17.90 1.32 23.56
CA LEU A 829 -19.17 0.75 24.00
C LEU A 829 -19.97 1.69 24.91
N HIS A 830 -19.31 2.54 25.70
CA HIS A 830 -19.96 3.56 26.51
C HIS A 830 -20.46 4.79 25.72
N ARG A 831 -19.97 5.01 24.53
CA ARG A 831 -20.21 6.21 23.70
C ARG A 831 -21.08 5.96 22.48
N GLU A 832 -21.12 4.73 22.02
CA GLU A 832 -21.88 4.33 20.82
C GLU A 832 -23.13 3.53 21.24
N ALA A 833 -24.23 3.78 20.53
CA ALA A 833 -25.49 3.10 20.81
C ALA A 833 -25.47 1.64 20.34
N GLU A 834 -24.63 1.30 19.37
CA GLU A 834 -24.55 -0.03 18.77
C GLU A 834 -23.16 -0.67 18.97
N SER A 835 -23.15 -1.93 19.42
CA SER A 835 -21.94 -2.70 19.67
C SER A 835 -21.06 -2.87 18.44
N THR A 836 -21.64 -3.07 17.27
CA THR A 836 -20.93 -3.22 15.99
C THR A 836 -20.18 -1.97 15.58
N VAL A 837 -20.74 -0.79 15.83
CA VAL A 837 -20.10 0.51 15.58
C VAL A 837 -18.94 0.71 16.56
N ALA A 838 -19.14 0.36 17.84
CA ALA A 838 -18.13 0.44 18.88
C ALA A 838 -16.92 -0.46 18.55
N GLU A 839 -17.15 -1.71 18.14
CA GLU A 839 -16.11 -2.65 17.71
C GLU A 839 -15.30 -2.13 16.53
N MET A 840 -15.98 -1.54 15.55
CA MET A 840 -15.34 -0.93 14.40
C MET A 840 -14.42 0.24 14.77
N ARG A 841 -14.93 1.17 15.58
CA ARG A 841 -14.16 2.32 16.03
C ARG A 841 -12.97 1.88 16.88
N ALA A 842 -13.15 0.85 17.68
CA ALA A 842 -12.08 0.27 18.47
C ALA A 842 -10.97 -0.34 17.59
N ALA A 843 -11.35 -1.11 16.57
CA ALA A 843 -10.40 -1.68 15.61
C ALA A 843 -9.65 -0.57 14.85
N GLN A 844 -10.36 0.45 14.36
CA GLN A 844 -9.76 1.60 13.66
C GLN A 844 -8.80 2.38 14.56
N TYR A 845 -9.14 2.56 15.83
CA TYR A 845 -8.25 3.21 16.81
C TYR A 845 -6.94 2.44 16.96
N GLY A 846 -7.01 1.11 17.09
CA GLY A 846 -5.83 0.25 17.21
C GLY A 846 -4.92 0.33 15.99
N LEU A 847 -5.49 0.32 14.78
CA LEU A 847 -4.74 0.48 13.53
C LEU A 847 -4.10 1.87 13.42
N ASN A 848 -4.84 2.93 13.75
CA ASN A 848 -4.33 4.29 13.73
C ASN A 848 -3.16 4.47 14.72
N LEU A 849 -3.26 3.88 15.89
CA LEU A 849 -2.17 3.91 16.88
C LEU A 849 -0.93 3.17 16.38
N SER A 850 -1.11 1.99 15.81
CA SER A 850 -0.02 1.19 15.24
C SER A 850 0.66 1.92 14.08
N HIS A 851 -0.13 2.53 13.21
CA HIS A 851 0.39 3.35 12.10
C HIS A 851 1.19 4.56 12.61
N LEU A 852 0.67 5.26 13.64
CA LEU A 852 1.40 6.37 14.28
C LEU A 852 2.74 5.91 14.86
N MET A 853 2.74 4.79 15.57
CA MET A 853 3.98 4.25 16.17
C MET A 853 5.00 3.88 15.09
N ASN A 854 4.58 3.26 13.98
CA ASN A 854 5.44 2.95 12.85
C ASN A 854 6.04 4.22 12.21
N MET A 855 5.21 5.27 12.00
CA MET A 855 5.68 6.55 11.47
C MET A 855 6.74 7.19 12.38
N LEU A 856 6.53 7.11 13.69
CA LEU A 856 7.48 7.65 14.69
C LEU A 856 8.79 6.84 14.68
N GLN A 857 8.72 5.51 14.62
CA GLN A 857 9.89 4.63 14.56
C GLN A 857 10.72 4.83 13.29
N GLN A 858 10.06 5.02 12.15
CA GLN A 858 10.75 5.32 10.88
C GLN A 858 11.44 6.68 10.86
N ARG A 859 10.90 7.66 11.61
CA ARG A 859 11.39 9.03 11.58
C ARG A 859 12.41 9.35 12.68
N PHE A 860 12.25 8.77 13.86
CA PHE A 860 13.04 9.06 15.03
C PHE A 860 13.78 7.81 15.50
N ASP A 861 15.10 7.85 15.45
CA ASP A 861 15.93 6.84 16.08
C ASP A 861 16.09 7.11 17.60
N ALA A 862 16.76 6.20 18.30
CA ALA A 862 16.96 6.32 19.74
C ALA A 862 17.76 7.57 20.15
N SER A 863 18.54 8.15 19.24
CA SER A 863 19.39 9.33 19.49
C SER A 863 18.69 10.65 19.16
N THR A 864 17.80 10.66 18.17
CA THR A 864 17.11 11.88 17.69
C THR A 864 15.69 12.03 18.25
N GLY A 865 15.10 10.96 18.77
CA GLY A 865 13.72 10.88 19.25
C GLY A 865 13.52 11.50 20.64
N THR A 866 13.75 12.79 20.83
CA THR A 866 13.39 13.45 22.09
C THR A 866 11.89 13.67 22.19
N LEU A 867 11.34 13.70 23.42
CA LEU A 867 9.91 13.94 23.66
C LEU A 867 9.45 15.25 23.02
N TRP A 868 10.27 16.30 23.12
CA TRP A 868 9.98 17.60 22.51
C TRP A 868 9.97 17.53 20.97
N ALA A 869 10.92 16.82 20.34
CA ALA A 869 10.99 16.69 18.89
C ALA A 869 9.78 15.94 18.34
N ILE A 870 9.36 14.84 18.99
CA ILE A 870 8.17 14.08 18.64
C ILE A 870 6.91 14.95 18.77
N HIS A 871 6.78 15.66 19.89
CA HIS A 871 5.66 16.56 20.15
C HIS A 871 5.57 17.69 19.11
N GLN A 872 6.68 18.36 18.80
CA GLN A 872 6.72 19.42 17.79
C GLN A 872 6.35 18.91 16.40
N TRP A 873 6.92 17.77 16.02
CA TRP A 873 6.59 17.15 14.76
C TRP A 873 5.10 16.80 14.67
N LEU A 874 4.53 16.12 15.66
CA LEU A 874 3.12 15.74 15.66
C LEU A 874 2.21 16.96 15.66
N SER A 875 2.53 17.98 16.48
CA SER A 875 1.79 19.24 16.53
C SER A 875 1.81 19.97 15.18
N LEU A 876 2.94 19.94 14.47
CA LEU A 876 3.06 20.49 13.13
C LEU A 876 2.17 19.72 12.13
N GLN A 877 2.21 18.36 12.13
CA GLN A 877 1.38 17.56 11.23
C GLN A 877 -0.11 17.84 11.42
N ILE A 878 -0.56 17.93 12.68
CA ILE A 878 -1.94 18.26 13.04
C ILE A 878 -2.31 19.68 12.56
N ARG A 879 -1.42 20.67 12.78
CA ARG A 879 -1.67 22.09 12.44
C ARG A 879 -1.71 22.32 10.93
N VAL A 880 -0.78 21.73 10.20
CA VAL A 880 -0.71 21.84 8.73
C VAL A 880 -1.80 20.99 8.07
N ASN A 881 -2.51 20.19 8.85
CA ASN A 881 -3.53 19.27 8.38
C ASN A 881 -3.00 18.40 7.22
N ARG A 882 -1.80 17.82 7.42
CA ARG A 882 -1.17 16.98 6.41
C ARG A 882 -2.14 15.90 5.97
N SER A 883 -2.29 15.74 4.68
CA SER A 883 -3.13 14.70 4.10
C SER A 883 -2.45 13.34 4.28
N GLU A 884 -2.73 12.70 5.42
CA GLU A 884 -2.37 11.33 5.71
C GLU A 884 -3.65 10.52 5.90
N ASN A 885 -3.66 9.31 5.39
CA ASN A 885 -4.83 8.47 5.38
C ASN A 885 -4.83 7.51 6.56
N GLU A 886 -6.01 7.22 7.08
CA GLU A 886 -6.14 6.15 8.07
C GLU A 886 -5.88 4.79 7.39
N PRO A 887 -5.16 3.87 8.04
CA PRO A 887 -5.03 2.51 7.57
C PRO A 887 -6.42 1.85 7.54
N MET A 888 -6.66 1.01 6.54
CA MET A 888 -7.95 0.34 6.42
C MET A 888 -8.03 -0.84 7.40
N VAL A 889 -9.20 -1.00 8.01
CA VAL A 889 -9.51 -2.22 8.78
C VAL A 889 -9.73 -3.35 7.78
N ASP A 890 -8.86 -4.35 7.77
CA ASP A 890 -9.00 -5.51 6.91
C ASP A 890 -10.29 -6.28 7.22
N GLU A 891 -10.94 -6.66 6.16
CA GLU A 891 -12.06 -7.58 5.94
C GLU A 891 -12.94 -7.98 7.13
N VAL A 892 -13.96 -7.18 7.36
CA VAL A 892 -15.19 -7.70 7.94
C VAL A 892 -16.16 -7.91 6.78
N PRO A 893 -16.65 -9.14 6.61
CA PRO A 893 -17.67 -9.44 5.59
C PRO A 893 -18.92 -8.58 5.81
N ASP A 894 -19.59 -8.20 4.71
CA ASP A 894 -20.87 -7.47 4.72
C ASP A 894 -20.81 -6.00 5.17
N ARG A 895 -19.66 -5.30 5.00
CA ARG A 895 -19.54 -3.87 5.29
C ARG A 895 -19.78 -3.00 4.07
N ILE A 896 -20.34 -1.84 4.36
CA ILE A 896 -20.48 -0.76 3.41
C ILE A 896 -19.26 0.16 3.55
N GLU A 897 -18.59 0.44 2.45
CA GLU A 897 -17.54 1.46 2.43
C GLU A 897 -18.10 2.78 1.88
N VAL A 898 -18.02 3.87 2.66
CA VAL A 898 -18.30 5.21 2.18
C VAL A 898 -16.97 5.91 1.90
N THR A 899 -16.76 6.30 0.65
CA THR A 899 -15.47 6.81 0.20
C THR A 899 -15.61 7.96 -0.79
N THR A 900 -14.53 8.72 -0.97
CA THR A 900 -14.45 9.71 -2.05
C THR A 900 -13.88 9.09 -3.32
N VAL A 901 -14.15 9.73 -4.48
CA VAL A 901 -13.62 9.27 -5.77
C VAL A 901 -12.11 9.09 -5.75
N HIS A 902 -11.37 10.07 -5.20
CA HIS A 902 -9.91 10.01 -5.15
C HIS A 902 -9.40 8.81 -4.36
N ARG A 903 -10.10 8.44 -3.28
CA ARG A 903 -9.76 7.29 -2.43
C ARG A 903 -10.16 5.96 -3.04
N SER A 904 -11.18 5.95 -3.88
CA SER A 904 -11.62 4.75 -4.59
C SER A 904 -10.72 4.37 -5.78
N LYS A 905 -9.80 5.27 -6.19
CA LYS A 905 -8.85 4.98 -7.27
C LYS A 905 -7.96 3.79 -6.90
N GLY A 906 -7.83 2.83 -7.81
CA GLY A 906 -7.12 1.56 -7.56
C GLY A 906 -7.99 0.46 -6.94
N LEU A 907 -9.06 0.82 -6.21
CA LEU A 907 -9.96 -0.14 -5.57
C LEU A 907 -11.04 -0.66 -6.54
N GLU A 908 -11.73 -1.74 -6.13
CA GLU A 908 -12.83 -2.32 -6.87
C GLU A 908 -13.90 -2.87 -5.93
N TYR A 909 -15.16 -2.80 -6.36
CA TYR A 909 -16.30 -3.17 -5.54
C TYR A 909 -17.31 -3.97 -6.36
N HIS A 910 -17.99 -4.92 -5.73
CA HIS A 910 -19.08 -5.64 -6.38
C HIS A 910 -20.17 -4.67 -6.86
N THR A 911 -20.61 -3.81 -5.96
CA THR A 911 -21.63 -2.79 -6.22
C THR A 911 -21.11 -1.41 -5.86
N VAL A 912 -21.30 -0.45 -6.76
CA VAL A 912 -21.04 0.98 -6.51
C VAL A 912 -22.36 1.74 -6.52
N ILE A 913 -22.59 2.55 -5.50
CA ILE A 913 -23.74 3.45 -5.39
C ILE A 913 -23.20 4.90 -5.38
N MET A 914 -23.73 5.75 -6.25
CA MET A 914 -23.39 7.17 -6.37
C MET A 914 -24.58 8.03 -5.91
N PRO A 915 -24.67 8.39 -4.61
CA PRO A 915 -25.90 8.96 -4.04
C PRO A 915 -26.00 10.50 -4.15
N LYS A 916 -24.91 11.23 -4.23
CA LYS A 916 -24.86 12.70 -4.15
C LYS A 916 -24.44 13.32 -5.49
N MET A 917 -25.28 13.15 -6.51
CA MET A 917 -25.01 13.62 -7.88
C MET A 917 -25.27 15.12 -8.11
N ASN A 918 -25.80 15.83 -7.12
CA ASN A 918 -26.06 17.28 -7.18
C ASN A 918 -24.81 18.14 -6.92
N TYR A 919 -23.62 17.56 -6.91
CA TYR A 919 -22.39 18.32 -6.75
C TYR A 919 -22.18 19.22 -7.97
N CYS A 920 -22.20 20.54 -7.72
CA CYS A 920 -21.88 21.56 -8.72
C CYS A 920 -20.39 21.87 -8.64
N PHE A 921 -19.68 21.69 -9.75
CA PHE A 921 -18.28 22.05 -9.82
C PHE A 921 -18.13 23.56 -10.03
N LYS A 922 -17.14 24.11 -9.36
CA LYS A 922 -16.83 25.54 -9.41
C LYS A 922 -15.47 25.73 -10.02
N VAL A 923 -15.37 26.65 -10.94
CA VAL A 923 -14.10 27.12 -11.47
C VAL A 923 -13.19 27.58 -10.31
N ASN A 924 -11.91 27.41 -10.46
CA ASN A 924 -10.88 27.60 -9.43
C ASN A 924 -11.12 28.87 -8.57
N ARG A 925 -11.12 28.70 -7.24
CA ARG A 925 -11.41 29.79 -6.29
C ARG A 925 -10.24 30.74 -6.07
N THR A 926 -9.04 30.42 -6.55
CA THR A 926 -7.87 31.27 -6.37
C THR A 926 -8.03 32.60 -7.12
N GLY A 927 -8.86 32.63 -8.16
CA GLY A 927 -9.00 33.80 -9.05
C GLY A 927 -7.69 34.10 -9.79
N PHE A 928 -6.81 33.12 -9.95
CA PHE A 928 -5.53 33.21 -10.64
C PHE A 928 -5.41 32.10 -11.67
N TYR A 929 -5.18 32.45 -12.91
CA TYR A 929 -5.15 31.55 -14.05
C TYR A 929 -3.93 31.83 -14.91
N ILE A 930 -3.26 30.80 -15.35
CA ILE A 930 -2.08 30.88 -16.25
C ILE A 930 -2.39 30.10 -17.51
N GLU A 931 -2.14 30.68 -18.67
CA GLU A 931 -2.33 30.02 -19.95
C GLU A 931 -1.50 28.74 -20.03
N GLU A 932 -2.08 27.66 -20.57
CA GLU A 932 -1.36 26.42 -20.79
C GLU A 932 -0.33 26.54 -21.89
N ASP A 933 0.78 25.80 -21.75
CA ASP A 933 1.86 25.76 -22.74
C ASP A 933 1.36 25.08 -24.02
N LYS A 934 1.25 25.80 -25.09
CA LYS A 934 0.88 25.29 -26.43
C LYS A 934 2.08 25.03 -27.32
N GLY A 935 3.30 25.08 -26.80
CA GLY A 935 4.53 24.82 -27.56
C GLY A 935 4.88 25.88 -28.62
N ILE A 936 4.17 27.00 -28.69
CA ILE A 936 4.46 28.10 -29.62
C ILE A 936 5.20 29.20 -28.86
N GLN A 937 6.50 29.20 -28.99
CA GLN A 937 7.38 30.23 -28.41
C GLN A 937 7.35 31.51 -29.24
N SER A 938 6.61 32.55 -28.80
CA SER A 938 6.92 33.93 -29.24
C SER A 938 6.31 35.03 -28.35
N GLU A 939 5.31 34.74 -27.52
CA GLU A 939 4.74 35.72 -26.59
C GLU A 939 4.66 35.12 -25.21
N GLY A 940 4.94 35.91 -24.14
CA GLY A 940 4.84 35.42 -22.77
C GLY A 940 3.44 34.85 -22.43
N ARG A 941 3.38 33.80 -21.62
CA ARG A 941 2.09 33.19 -21.22
C ARG A 941 1.20 34.22 -20.55
N LYS A 942 -0.10 34.24 -20.92
CA LYS A 942 -1.08 35.16 -20.36
C LYS A 942 -1.47 34.75 -18.96
N VAL A 943 -1.58 35.76 -18.09
CA VAL A 943 -2.03 35.59 -16.70
C VAL A 943 -3.34 36.34 -16.48
N GLY A 944 -4.35 35.60 -16.03
CA GLY A 944 -5.62 36.15 -15.58
C GLY A 944 -5.70 36.16 -14.05
N TRP A 945 -6.06 37.30 -13.47
CA TRP A 945 -6.23 37.38 -12.02
C TRP A 945 -7.47 38.21 -11.61
N LYS A 946 -8.02 37.85 -10.45
CA LYS A 946 -9.18 38.49 -9.87
C LYS A 946 -8.95 38.82 -8.41
N LEU A 947 -9.21 40.02 -8.04
CA LEU A 947 -9.24 40.47 -6.67
C LEU A 947 -10.52 41.26 -6.36
N LYS A 948 -11.35 40.76 -5.45
CA LYS A 948 -12.66 41.33 -5.14
C LYS A 948 -13.50 41.59 -6.41
N HIS A 949 -13.63 42.81 -6.83
CA HIS A 949 -14.42 43.23 -8.01
C HIS A 949 -13.56 43.58 -9.25
N THR A 950 -12.24 43.54 -9.10
CA THR A 950 -11.31 43.93 -10.16
C THR A 950 -10.67 42.72 -10.80
N THR A 951 -10.51 42.85 -12.13
CA THR A 951 -9.99 41.79 -12.99
C THR A 951 -9.08 42.43 -14.04
N ASN A 952 -8.08 41.67 -14.49
CA ASN A 952 -7.30 42.10 -15.67
C ASN A 952 -7.97 41.67 -16.98
N SER A 953 -7.42 42.15 -18.11
CA SER A 953 -7.99 41.92 -19.45
C SER A 953 -8.02 40.45 -19.86
N HIS A 954 -7.15 39.59 -19.34
CA HIS A 954 -7.03 38.15 -19.69
C HIS A 954 -7.95 37.24 -18.89
N LEU A 955 -8.51 37.73 -17.76
CA LEU A 955 -9.25 36.87 -16.83
C LEU A 955 -10.40 36.11 -17.49
N LYS A 956 -11.30 36.84 -18.21
CA LYS A 956 -12.52 36.24 -18.77
C LYS A 956 -12.22 35.09 -19.75
N THR A 957 -11.20 35.25 -20.56
CA THR A 957 -10.79 34.21 -21.53
C THR A 957 -10.24 33.01 -20.83
N LEU A 958 -9.34 33.22 -19.87
CA LEU A 958 -8.69 32.12 -19.12
C LEU A 958 -9.68 31.45 -18.16
N GLU A 959 -10.60 32.18 -17.54
CA GLU A 959 -11.65 31.59 -16.70
C GLU A 959 -12.60 30.68 -17.50
N SER A 960 -12.92 31.07 -18.74
CA SER A 960 -13.74 30.26 -19.63
C SER A 960 -13.01 28.96 -20.02
N SER A 961 -11.75 29.05 -20.41
CA SER A 961 -10.89 27.87 -20.67
C SER A 961 -10.81 26.94 -19.46
N GLU A 962 -10.57 27.50 -18.28
CA GLU A 962 -10.51 26.74 -17.03
C GLU A 962 -11.84 26.07 -16.69
N GLY A 963 -12.96 26.71 -17.04
CA GLY A 963 -14.30 26.12 -16.92
C GLY A 963 -14.45 24.83 -17.70
N VAL A 964 -13.97 24.80 -18.94
CA VAL A 964 -13.98 23.58 -19.78
C VAL A 964 -13.07 22.51 -19.19
N GLU A 965 -11.85 22.88 -18.77
CA GLU A 965 -10.92 21.91 -18.15
C GLU A 965 -11.47 21.35 -16.83
N SER A 966 -12.15 22.16 -16.04
CA SER A 966 -12.83 21.72 -14.82
C SER A 966 -13.95 20.70 -15.13
N LYS A 967 -14.73 20.91 -16.20
CA LYS A 967 -15.74 19.94 -16.65
C LYS A 967 -15.09 18.64 -17.08
N ARG A 968 -13.98 18.70 -17.82
CA ARG A 968 -13.22 17.51 -18.25
C ARG A 968 -12.67 16.72 -17.05
N GLU A 969 -12.13 17.40 -16.05
CA GLU A 969 -11.66 16.77 -14.81
C GLU A 969 -12.80 16.08 -14.06
N GLU A 970 -13.96 16.75 -13.88
CA GLU A 970 -15.11 16.17 -13.19
C GLU A 970 -15.71 14.99 -13.99
N THR A 971 -15.62 14.99 -15.31
CA THR A 971 -16.01 13.85 -16.15
C THR A 971 -15.05 12.66 -15.96
N ARG A 972 -13.73 12.91 -15.86
CA ARG A 972 -12.76 11.86 -15.51
C ARG A 972 -13.01 11.29 -14.11
N LEU A 973 -13.38 12.13 -13.14
CA LEU A 973 -13.77 11.66 -11.80
C LEU A 973 -15.01 10.75 -11.85
N LEU A 974 -16.02 11.10 -12.67
CA LEU A 974 -17.16 10.21 -12.90
C LEU A 974 -16.75 8.90 -13.56
N TYR A 975 -15.90 8.94 -14.60
CA TYR A 975 -15.36 7.75 -15.24
C TYR A 975 -14.65 6.83 -14.23
N VAL A 976 -13.78 7.39 -13.38
CA VAL A 976 -13.10 6.64 -12.31
C VAL A 976 -14.12 6.00 -11.36
N SER A 977 -15.11 6.76 -10.90
CA SER A 977 -16.13 6.25 -9.96
C SER A 977 -16.92 5.09 -10.56
N MET A 978 -17.38 5.23 -11.80
CA MET A 978 -18.17 4.23 -12.49
C MET A 978 -17.38 2.95 -12.76
N THR A 979 -16.11 3.08 -13.15
CA THR A 979 -15.21 1.94 -13.44
C THR A 979 -14.73 1.19 -12.19
N ARG A 980 -15.16 1.59 -10.98
CA ARG A 980 -14.94 0.81 -9.75
C ARG A 980 -15.91 -0.35 -9.60
N ALA A 981 -17.06 -0.31 -10.29
CA ALA A 981 -18.08 -1.34 -10.21
C ALA A 981 -17.69 -2.60 -10.99
N LYS A 982 -17.82 -3.78 -10.35
CA LYS A 982 -17.64 -5.09 -10.99
C LYS A 982 -18.94 -5.60 -11.61
N ARG A 983 -20.05 -5.53 -10.86
CA ARG A 983 -21.33 -6.16 -11.25
C ARG A 983 -22.48 -5.19 -11.31
N ARG A 984 -22.52 -4.19 -10.43
CA ARG A 984 -23.67 -3.30 -10.34
C ARG A 984 -23.23 -1.86 -10.07
N LEU A 985 -23.83 -0.94 -10.83
CA LEU A 985 -23.68 0.52 -10.65
C LEU A 985 -25.04 1.16 -10.47
N VAL A 986 -25.23 1.90 -9.36
CA VAL A 986 -26.44 2.65 -9.06
C VAL A 986 -26.11 4.13 -9.00
N VAL A 987 -26.82 4.94 -9.79
CA VAL A 987 -26.66 6.39 -9.83
C VAL A 987 -27.98 7.06 -9.43
N LEU A 988 -27.98 7.80 -8.32
CA LEU A 988 -29.18 8.49 -7.81
C LEU A 988 -29.18 9.96 -8.30
N LEU A 989 -29.89 10.23 -9.38
CA LEU A 989 -30.00 11.57 -9.96
C LEU A 989 -31.07 12.41 -9.25
N PRO A 990 -30.79 13.66 -8.85
CA PRO A 990 -31.85 14.56 -8.41
C PRO A 990 -32.80 14.90 -9.58
N LYS A 991 -34.12 15.07 -9.30
CA LYS A 991 -35.09 15.47 -10.34
C LYS A 991 -34.83 16.86 -10.93
N LYS A 992 -34.20 17.73 -10.13
CA LYS A 992 -33.77 19.07 -10.57
C LYS A 992 -32.28 19.20 -10.27
N PHE A 993 -31.51 19.61 -11.26
CA PHE A 993 -30.07 19.77 -11.16
C PHE A 993 -29.58 20.90 -12.06
N GLU A 994 -28.41 21.41 -11.78
CA GLU A 994 -27.72 22.41 -12.63
C GLU A 994 -26.92 21.66 -13.72
N THR A 995 -26.75 22.32 -14.88
CA THR A 995 -25.99 21.77 -16.01
C THR A 995 -24.53 21.49 -15.63
N ASP A 996 -23.93 22.39 -14.85
CA ASP A 996 -22.55 22.26 -14.38
C ASP A 996 -22.49 21.46 -13.08
N SER A 997 -23.03 20.23 -13.10
CA SER A 997 -23.06 19.30 -12.00
C SER A 997 -22.80 17.86 -12.49
N TRP A 998 -22.49 16.97 -11.58
CA TRP A 998 -22.36 15.55 -11.91
C TRP A 998 -23.65 14.98 -12.54
N ALA A 999 -24.79 15.41 -12.02
CA ALA A 999 -26.07 15.01 -12.62
C ALA A 999 -26.22 15.52 -14.06
N GLY A 1000 -25.78 16.76 -14.34
CA GLY A 1000 -25.75 17.31 -15.69
C GLY A 1000 -24.85 16.56 -16.65
N LEU A 1001 -23.66 16.13 -16.20
CA LEU A 1001 -22.75 15.30 -17.00
C LEU A 1001 -23.35 13.94 -17.32
N VAL A 1002 -24.03 13.30 -16.37
CA VAL A 1002 -24.73 12.04 -16.62
C VAL A 1002 -25.93 12.23 -17.58
N ASP A 1003 -26.66 13.32 -17.46
CA ASP A 1003 -27.79 13.63 -18.37
C ASP A 1003 -27.31 13.86 -19.81
N ILE A 1004 -26.13 14.48 -19.99
CA ILE A 1004 -25.48 14.61 -21.31
C ILE A 1004 -25.21 13.23 -21.91
N ALA A 1005 -24.63 12.33 -21.12
CA ALA A 1005 -24.33 10.98 -21.56
C ALA A 1005 -25.61 10.19 -21.95
N MET A 1006 -26.65 10.29 -21.13
CA MET A 1006 -27.94 9.63 -21.39
C MET A 1006 -28.63 10.13 -22.66
N LYS A 1007 -28.58 11.43 -22.94
CA LYS A 1007 -29.14 12.00 -24.17
C LYS A 1007 -28.35 11.54 -25.39
N GLY A 1008 -27.04 11.44 -25.31
CA GLY A 1008 -26.22 10.90 -26.39
C GLY A 1008 -26.59 9.45 -26.73
N VAL A 1009 -26.79 8.62 -25.72
CA VAL A 1009 -27.22 7.21 -25.88
C VAL A 1009 -28.60 7.07 -26.54
N LEU A 1010 -29.56 7.95 -26.22
CA LEU A 1010 -30.92 7.93 -26.77
C LEU A 1010 -31.00 8.42 -28.25
N HIS A 1011 -29.96 9.04 -28.80
CA HIS A 1011 -29.88 9.47 -30.18
C HIS A 1011 -29.19 8.44 -31.09
N GLU A 1012 -28.58 7.39 -30.54
CA GLU A 1012 -27.95 6.31 -31.30
C GLU A 1012 -28.85 5.07 -31.46
N ASP A 1013 -29.95 4.95 -30.71
CA ASP A 1013 -31.02 3.97 -30.86
C ASP A 1013 -32.16 4.54 -31.76
#